data_68faf0cb58e04037b8ff300be3455e3c
#
_entry.id   68faf0cb58e04037b8ff300be3455e3c
#
_cell.length_a   1.000
_cell.length_b   1.000
_cell.length_c   1.000
_cell.angle_alpha   90.00
_cell.angle_beta   90.00
_cell.angle_gamma   90.00
#
_symmetry.space_group_name_H-M   'P 1'
#
loop_
_entity.id
_entity.type
_entity.pdbx_description
1 polymer ?
#
loop_
_entity_poly.entity_id
_entity_poly.type
_entity_poly.pdbx_seq_one_letter_code
_entity_poly.pdbx_strand_id
1 'polypeptide(L)'
;MFQNLRAAALSAVSFATLSFANNSAAQQPAPPPSEMAKPLAPALSTSEDRVTGKTNQEWWPNRLDLTALRRNEQNSSPYRDFNYAHEFSALNLGAVKGDIAKLLTTSQSWWPADYGNYGPFFIRMAWHNSGTYRAADGRGGEDGAQQRFEPLSSWPDNANLDKARRLLWQIKQKYGRALSWGDLIVLTGNVALEQMGFKVIGFAGGRVDDWSSEGIFWGPEHEMLTVQRYDANGKLIEPLANSTQGLIYVNPEGHLGDHDPGHAIDDIRQTFTNMGMDDRETAALIAGGHTIGKAHSAHNQKQCQGKEPAASSMEQQGFGWHSDCETGVGKDAITSPLEGAWTQTPTQYSNNYNDNLLKFNWVKVKSPGGGTQWQPDDPKANTLVPDAFDADKRHAPMMLTTDVSLKMDPAYLATIERYRAHPDQFKNEFADVWFKLTHRDLGSKARYLGDEIPAQDFVWQDPIPASKGKLVSEGDIRALKQQIMASGISVPQLVRTAWAAAASFRNTDWRGGANGGRLALAPQRDWAVNDPQELASVLPKLEAIRDRFNHDHGDRPVSLADLIVLGGNVAVEKAAADAGTAVKLPFKPGRMDAAQSQTDVKSFGYLEPKADGFRNYYQPGQRLSPPEALVEKASTLGLNTAEMTVLVGGMRALNANESQSKAGVFTTRPGVLSNDFFVNLLSMDTVWVKSDPQGATYVGKDRASGQTRWSATPVDLSFGYNTELRAVAEVYATEGAQRKFVDDFGAAWTKVMNNDRY
;
A
#
# COMPACT_ATOMS: atom_id res chain seq x y z
N MET A 1 12.87 16.68 -65.39
CA MET A 1 12.32 15.40 -64.91
C MET A 1 12.07 15.38 -63.38
N PHE A 2 12.14 16.50 -62.67
CA PHE A 2 11.96 16.60 -61.20
C PHE A 2 10.83 17.52 -60.74
N GLN A 3 10.00 18.03 -61.69
CA GLN A 3 8.89 18.93 -61.32
C GLN A 3 7.52 18.26 -61.26
N ASN A 4 7.36 17.02 -61.71
CA ASN A 4 6.05 16.34 -61.71
C ASN A 4 5.77 15.40 -60.52
N LEU A 5 6.72 15.25 -59.58
CA LEU A 5 6.51 14.41 -58.40
C LEU A 5 6.02 15.18 -57.15
N ARG A 6 6.07 16.52 -57.18
CA ARG A 6 5.57 17.34 -56.05
C ARG A 6 4.06 17.64 -56.13
N ALA A 7 3.44 17.55 -57.28
CA ALA A 7 2.00 17.82 -57.43
C ALA A 7 1.09 16.62 -57.06
N ALA A 8 1.61 15.41 -57.14
CA ALA A 8 0.85 14.20 -56.81
C ALA A 8 0.75 13.91 -55.29
N ALA A 9 1.73 14.39 -54.50
CA ALA A 9 1.74 14.17 -53.04
C ALA A 9 0.79 15.12 -52.27
N LEU A 10 0.53 16.30 -52.84
CA LEU A 10 -0.37 17.28 -52.22
C LEU A 10 -1.86 17.01 -52.44
N SER A 11 -2.21 16.32 -53.53
CA SER A 11 -3.61 15.91 -53.81
C SER A 11 -4.06 14.70 -52.99
N ALA A 12 -3.14 13.84 -52.54
CA ALA A 12 -3.49 12.68 -51.74
C ALA A 12 -3.80 13.04 -50.27
N VAL A 13 -3.18 14.12 -49.74
CA VAL A 13 -3.42 14.56 -48.35
C VAL A 13 -4.74 15.35 -48.23
N SER A 14 -5.17 16.06 -49.30
CA SER A 14 -6.43 16.80 -49.25
C SER A 14 -7.68 15.89 -49.33
N PHE A 15 -7.57 14.70 -49.89
CA PHE A 15 -8.70 13.76 -49.98
C PHE A 15 -8.95 12.94 -48.73
N ALA A 16 -7.95 12.78 -47.86
CA ALA A 16 -8.11 12.03 -46.61
C ALA A 16 -8.83 12.84 -45.51
N THR A 17 -8.86 14.16 -45.59
CA THR A 17 -9.49 15.02 -44.59
C THR A 17 -10.97 15.32 -44.86
N LEU A 18 -11.52 14.92 -46.03
CA LEU A 18 -12.93 15.17 -46.39
C LEU A 18 -13.86 13.99 -46.17
N SER A 19 -13.35 12.82 -45.77
CA SER A 19 -14.16 11.61 -45.62
C SER A 19 -14.68 11.36 -44.20
N PHE A 20 -14.42 12.24 -43.25
CA PHE A 20 -14.88 12.07 -41.86
C PHE A 20 -16.02 13.00 -41.42
N ALA A 21 -16.68 13.68 -42.35
CA ALA A 21 -17.69 14.68 -42.03
C ALA A 21 -19.15 14.22 -42.16
N ASN A 22 -19.44 12.93 -42.25
CA ASN A 22 -20.82 12.45 -42.32
C ASN A 22 -21.04 11.21 -41.42
N ASN A 23 -21.03 11.42 -40.13
CA ASN A 23 -21.79 10.60 -39.18
C ASN A 23 -22.55 11.55 -38.27
N SER A 24 -23.84 11.70 -38.57
CA SER A 24 -24.80 12.42 -37.75
C SER A 24 -25.02 11.70 -36.42
N ALA A 25 -24.20 12.01 -35.42
CA ALA A 25 -24.57 11.82 -34.05
C ALA A 25 -25.44 13.02 -33.63
N ALA A 26 -26.61 12.77 -33.10
CA ALA A 26 -27.53 13.79 -32.61
C ALA A 26 -26.79 14.69 -31.60
N GLN A 27 -26.66 15.97 -31.95
CA GLN A 27 -26.16 16.99 -31.07
C GLN A 27 -27.16 17.13 -29.91
N GLN A 28 -26.75 16.87 -28.69
CA GLN A 28 -27.43 17.38 -27.51
C GLN A 28 -27.40 18.91 -27.58
N PRO A 29 -28.50 19.60 -27.23
CA PRO A 29 -28.53 21.04 -27.20
C PRO A 29 -27.49 21.56 -26.20
N ALA A 30 -26.73 22.56 -26.60
CA ALA A 30 -25.78 23.26 -25.74
C ALA A 30 -26.53 23.85 -24.52
N PRO A 31 -25.94 23.81 -23.33
CA PRO A 31 -26.51 24.46 -22.15
C PRO A 31 -26.67 25.96 -22.38
N PRO A 32 -27.67 26.58 -21.74
CA PRO A 32 -27.95 28.01 -21.95
C PRO A 32 -26.75 28.89 -21.53
N PRO A 33 -26.54 30.05 -22.17
CA PRO A 33 -25.35 30.91 -21.98
C PRO A 33 -25.12 31.44 -20.56
N SER A 34 -26.07 31.26 -19.65
CA SER A 34 -25.96 31.71 -18.24
C SER A 34 -25.15 30.77 -17.33
N GLU A 35 -24.79 29.58 -17.82
CA GLU A 35 -23.93 28.62 -17.06
C GLU A 35 -22.47 28.57 -17.53
N MET A 36 -22.08 29.42 -18.47
CA MET A 36 -20.65 29.59 -18.71
C MET A 36 -20.05 30.30 -17.51
N ALA A 37 -19.26 29.56 -16.74
CA ALA A 37 -18.46 30.10 -15.67
C ALA A 37 -17.81 31.41 -16.12
N LYS A 38 -17.88 32.46 -15.29
CA LYS A 38 -17.05 33.66 -15.48
C LYS A 38 -15.62 33.17 -15.75
N PRO A 39 -14.91 33.81 -16.70
CA PRO A 39 -13.51 33.44 -16.90
C PRO A 39 -12.82 33.53 -15.56
N LEU A 40 -12.31 32.40 -15.07
CA LEU A 40 -11.29 32.40 -14.04
C LEU A 40 -10.28 33.47 -14.45
N ALA A 41 -9.91 34.36 -13.52
CA ALA A 41 -8.72 35.19 -13.69
C ALA A 41 -7.65 34.28 -14.29
N PRO A 42 -6.85 34.77 -15.26
CA PRO A 42 -5.93 33.90 -15.97
C PRO A 42 -5.14 33.13 -14.93
N ALA A 43 -5.49 31.87 -14.80
CA ALA A 43 -4.64 30.96 -14.07
C ALA A 43 -3.23 31.19 -14.61
N LEU A 44 -2.24 31.14 -13.78
CA LEU A 44 -0.84 30.99 -14.16
C LEU A 44 -0.64 29.67 -14.95
N SER A 45 -1.63 29.29 -15.60
CA SER A 45 -1.77 28.13 -16.38
C SER A 45 -0.87 28.16 -17.52
N THR A 46 -0.24 28.28 -17.93
CA THR A 46 0.28 28.23 -19.27
C THR A 46 1.77 27.93 -19.34
N SER A 47 2.45 27.92 -18.19
CA SER A 47 3.81 27.42 -18.18
C SER A 47 3.86 25.88 -18.18
N GLU A 48 2.92 25.21 -17.53
CA GLU A 48 2.90 23.75 -17.46
C GLU A 48 2.65 23.11 -18.83
N ASP A 49 1.66 23.56 -19.56
CA ASP A 49 1.39 23.08 -20.92
C ASP A 49 2.52 23.38 -21.93
N ARG A 50 3.38 24.31 -21.62
CA ARG A 50 4.51 24.69 -22.49
C ARG A 50 5.81 23.97 -22.15
N VAL A 51 5.97 23.53 -20.91
CA VAL A 51 7.22 22.95 -20.42
C VAL A 51 7.16 21.42 -20.44
N THR A 52 6.02 20.83 -20.13
CA THR A 52 5.94 19.36 -19.97
C THR A 52 5.53 18.61 -21.22
N GLY A 53 4.77 19.22 -22.12
CA GLY A 53 4.22 18.50 -23.29
C GLY A 53 3.41 17.29 -22.88
N LYS A 54 2.96 16.50 -23.84
CA LYS A 54 2.29 15.22 -23.56
C LYS A 54 3.30 14.14 -23.22
N THR A 55 2.99 13.37 -22.17
CA THR A 55 3.74 12.17 -21.80
C THR A 55 3.50 11.03 -22.80
N ASN A 56 4.37 10.03 -22.80
CA ASN A 56 4.16 8.82 -23.59
C ASN A 56 2.87 8.10 -23.22
N GLN A 57 2.46 8.14 -21.95
CA GLN A 57 1.21 7.55 -21.48
C GLN A 57 -0.02 8.26 -22.04
N GLU A 58 0.02 9.60 -22.17
CA GLU A 58 -1.07 10.37 -22.79
C GLU A 58 -1.18 10.14 -24.32
N TRP A 59 -0.03 9.85 -24.99
CA TRP A 59 -0.04 9.48 -26.41
C TRP A 59 -0.51 8.05 -26.64
N TRP A 60 -0.09 7.11 -25.80
CA TRP A 60 -0.37 5.67 -25.90
C TRP A 60 -0.78 5.09 -24.56
N PRO A 61 -2.05 5.30 -24.11
CA PRO A 61 -2.51 4.91 -22.78
C PRO A 61 -2.48 3.39 -22.51
N ASN A 62 -2.51 2.58 -23.57
CA ASN A 62 -2.48 1.11 -23.46
C ASN A 62 -1.06 0.52 -23.47
N ARG A 63 -0.03 1.37 -23.38
CA ARG A 63 1.35 0.90 -23.27
C ARG A 63 1.63 0.42 -21.86
N LEU A 64 2.48 -0.62 -21.73
CA LEU A 64 2.95 -1.07 -20.42
C LEU A 64 3.62 0.08 -19.67
N ASP A 65 3.07 0.45 -18.52
CA ASP A 65 3.56 1.51 -17.67
C ASP A 65 4.64 0.97 -16.71
N LEU A 66 5.82 1.58 -16.75
CA LEU A 66 6.96 1.24 -15.88
C LEU A 66 7.18 2.25 -14.76
N THR A 67 6.27 3.20 -14.57
CA THR A 67 6.41 4.29 -13.59
C THR A 67 6.61 3.76 -12.17
N ALA A 68 5.94 2.67 -11.82
CA ALA A 68 6.09 2.03 -10.51
C ALA A 68 7.54 1.62 -10.18
N LEU A 69 8.33 1.24 -11.20
CA LEU A 69 9.73 0.83 -11.01
C LEU A 69 10.67 2.02 -10.82
N ARG A 70 10.34 3.18 -11.40
CA ARG A 70 11.12 4.42 -11.26
C ARG A 70 11.11 4.95 -9.82
N ARG A 71 10.05 4.67 -9.07
CA ARG A 71 10.01 4.96 -7.64
C ARG A 71 11.18 4.33 -6.88
N ASN A 72 11.58 3.12 -7.25
CA ASN A 72 12.69 2.40 -6.62
C ASN A 72 14.07 2.88 -7.10
N GLU A 73 14.14 3.70 -8.15
CA GLU A 73 15.37 4.33 -8.66
C GLU A 73 15.62 5.71 -8.03
N GLN A 74 14.57 6.41 -7.60
CA GLN A 74 14.66 7.80 -7.16
C GLN A 74 14.91 7.89 -5.66
N ASN A 75 16.06 8.41 -5.28
CA ASN A 75 16.25 8.98 -3.96
C ASN A 75 15.82 10.46 -3.99
N SER A 76 14.53 10.70 -3.78
CA SER A 76 13.97 12.07 -3.72
C SER A 76 14.23 12.77 -2.38
N SER A 77 14.81 12.09 -1.40
CA SER A 77 15.11 12.66 -0.09
C SER A 77 16.10 13.83 -0.21
N PRO A 78 15.80 14.99 0.39
CA PRO A 78 16.73 16.12 0.45
C PRO A 78 17.92 15.86 1.39
N TYR A 79 17.87 14.79 2.17
CA TYR A 79 18.92 14.41 3.11
C TYR A 79 19.86 13.38 2.47
N ARG A 80 21.14 13.75 2.35
CA ARG A 80 22.19 12.83 1.95
C ARG A 80 22.66 12.00 3.15
N ASP A 81 23.00 10.74 2.93
CA ASP A 81 23.51 9.83 3.97
C ASP A 81 22.63 9.78 5.22
N PHE A 82 21.30 9.81 5.02
CA PHE A 82 20.32 9.89 6.09
C PHE A 82 19.99 8.50 6.64
N ASN A 83 20.14 8.34 7.95
CA ASN A 83 19.71 7.16 8.69
C ASN A 83 18.71 7.57 9.78
N TYR A 84 17.43 7.34 9.52
CA TYR A 84 16.37 7.75 10.42
C TYR A 84 16.46 7.08 11.80
N ALA A 85 16.82 5.79 11.87
CA ALA A 85 16.98 5.10 13.15
C ALA A 85 18.06 5.76 14.02
N HIS A 86 19.16 6.21 13.43
CA HIS A 86 20.20 6.94 14.13
C HIS A 86 19.70 8.30 14.63
N GLU A 87 19.02 9.07 13.79
CA GLU A 87 18.48 10.39 14.17
C GLU A 87 17.41 10.27 15.25
N PHE A 88 16.50 9.31 15.12
CA PHE A 88 15.44 9.04 16.09
C PHE A 88 16.00 8.61 17.44
N SER A 89 17.11 7.87 17.49
CA SER A 89 17.73 7.41 18.74
C SER A 89 18.21 8.55 19.65
N ALA A 90 18.45 9.73 19.09
CA ALA A 90 18.83 10.93 19.84
C ALA A 90 17.61 11.71 20.38
N LEU A 91 16.39 11.30 20.03
CA LEU A 91 15.17 12.02 20.38
C LEU A 91 14.76 11.74 21.83
N ASN A 92 14.45 12.81 22.58
CA ASN A 92 13.78 12.69 23.87
C ASN A 92 12.26 12.62 23.64
N LEU A 93 11.73 11.41 23.57
CA LEU A 93 10.31 11.17 23.29
C LEU A 93 9.39 11.81 24.35
N GLY A 94 9.79 11.80 25.63
CA GLY A 94 9.04 12.46 26.70
C GLY A 94 8.92 13.97 26.52
N ALA A 95 9.98 14.63 26.02
CA ALA A 95 9.92 16.05 25.69
C ALA A 95 9.00 16.33 24.50
N VAL A 96 9.00 15.49 23.48
CA VAL A 96 8.06 15.60 22.35
C VAL A 96 6.62 15.48 22.83
N LYS A 97 6.32 14.46 23.64
CA LYS A 97 4.98 14.24 24.22
C LYS A 97 4.53 15.46 25.05
N GLY A 98 5.44 16.06 25.83
CA GLY A 98 5.17 17.28 26.59
C GLY A 98 4.81 18.48 25.70
N ASP A 99 5.52 18.68 24.59
CA ASP A 99 5.22 19.74 23.63
C ASP A 99 3.87 19.50 22.93
N ILE A 100 3.56 18.26 22.56
CA ILE A 100 2.27 17.89 22.00
C ILE A 100 1.16 18.16 23.00
N ALA A 101 1.29 17.68 24.24
CA ALA A 101 0.28 17.89 25.27
C ALA A 101 -0.03 19.37 25.53
N LYS A 102 1.00 20.21 25.48
CA LYS A 102 0.83 21.68 25.57
C LYS A 102 0.07 22.23 24.36
N LEU A 103 0.39 21.78 23.15
CA LEU A 103 -0.29 22.22 21.93
C LEU A 103 -1.79 21.88 21.95
N LEU A 104 -2.16 20.70 22.47
CA LEU A 104 -3.56 20.26 22.51
C LEU A 104 -4.52 21.27 23.13
N THR A 105 -4.06 22.01 24.18
CA THR A 105 -4.87 22.96 24.94
C THR A 105 -4.50 24.43 24.64
N THR A 106 -3.65 24.68 23.64
CA THR A 106 -3.25 26.03 23.24
C THR A 106 -3.98 26.46 21.97
N SER A 107 -5.24 26.83 22.12
CA SER A 107 -6.11 27.26 21.02
C SER A 107 -5.53 28.46 20.26
N GLN A 108 -5.52 28.40 18.93
CA GLN A 108 -5.01 29.44 18.03
C GLN A 108 -6.18 30.23 17.46
N SER A 109 -6.04 31.56 17.38
CA SER A 109 -7.12 32.42 16.83
C SER A 109 -7.41 32.17 15.35
N TRP A 110 -6.40 31.74 14.59
CA TRP A 110 -6.55 31.42 13.16
C TRP A 110 -7.22 30.06 12.91
N TRP A 111 -7.28 29.18 13.92
CA TRP A 111 -7.96 27.90 13.92
C TRP A 111 -8.36 27.55 15.37
N PRO A 112 -9.48 28.07 15.90
CA PRO A 112 -9.92 27.83 17.28
C PRO A 112 -10.21 26.35 17.54
N ALA A 113 -9.80 25.86 18.71
CA ALA A 113 -10.02 24.48 19.12
C ALA A 113 -11.44 24.27 19.63
N ASP A 114 -12.08 23.17 19.19
CA ASP A 114 -13.37 22.72 19.72
C ASP A 114 -13.25 22.43 21.22
N TYR A 115 -14.16 22.91 22.00
CA TYR A 115 -14.13 22.72 23.47
C TYR A 115 -12.78 23.13 24.09
N GLY A 116 -12.01 23.99 23.42
CA GLY A 116 -10.66 24.40 23.86
C GLY A 116 -9.59 23.31 23.75
N ASN A 117 -9.84 22.23 23.00
CA ASN A 117 -8.92 21.08 22.88
C ASN A 117 -8.83 20.53 21.46
N TYR A 118 -7.62 20.49 20.91
CA TYR A 118 -7.34 19.91 19.58
C TYR A 118 -7.27 18.37 19.55
N GLY A 119 -7.36 17.69 20.68
CA GLY A 119 -7.18 16.25 20.74
C GLY A 119 -8.03 15.46 19.74
N PRO A 120 -9.35 15.65 19.67
CA PRO A 120 -10.18 14.96 18.70
C PRO A 120 -9.74 15.23 17.25
N PHE A 121 -9.30 16.44 16.94
CA PHE A 121 -8.83 16.83 15.63
C PHE A 121 -7.54 16.09 15.24
N PHE A 122 -6.60 15.92 16.17
CA PHE A 122 -5.38 15.18 15.96
C PHE A 122 -5.58 13.66 15.93
N ILE A 123 -6.50 13.13 16.73
CA ILE A 123 -6.88 11.71 16.63
C ILE A 123 -7.47 11.41 15.25
N ARG A 124 -8.35 12.28 14.76
CA ARG A 124 -8.87 12.16 13.39
C ARG A 124 -7.76 12.20 12.34
N MET A 125 -6.77 13.08 12.48
CA MET A 125 -5.62 13.15 11.57
C MET A 125 -4.83 11.83 11.54
N ALA A 126 -4.48 11.29 12.71
CA ALA A 126 -3.75 10.02 12.82
C ALA A 126 -4.57 8.85 12.25
N TRP A 127 -5.86 8.81 12.56
CA TRP A 127 -6.77 7.81 12.02
C TRP A 127 -6.85 7.87 10.48
N HIS A 128 -7.06 9.06 9.92
CA HIS A 128 -7.24 9.26 8.48
C HIS A 128 -5.95 9.03 7.68
N ASN A 129 -4.78 9.17 8.27
CA ASN A 129 -3.53 8.77 7.62
C ASN A 129 -3.38 7.24 7.64
N SER A 130 -3.51 6.64 8.83
CA SER A 130 -3.37 5.18 9.02
C SER A 130 -4.46 4.36 8.32
N GLY A 131 -5.67 4.90 8.22
CA GLY A 131 -6.85 4.21 7.67
C GLY A 131 -6.85 4.03 6.16
N THR A 132 -5.90 4.61 5.45
CA THR A 132 -5.70 4.36 4.01
C THR A 132 -5.06 3.00 3.71
N TYR A 133 -4.58 2.29 4.72
CA TYR A 133 -3.95 0.98 4.56
C TYR A 133 -4.87 -0.06 3.93
N ARG A 134 -4.32 -0.85 2.99
CA ARG A 134 -4.99 -1.97 2.33
C ARG A 134 -4.24 -3.27 2.57
N ALA A 135 -4.92 -4.26 3.14
CA ALA A 135 -4.31 -5.56 3.43
C ALA A 135 -3.91 -6.31 2.16
N ALA A 136 -4.67 -6.14 1.08
CA ALA A 136 -4.47 -6.87 -0.18
C ALA A 136 -3.09 -6.60 -0.83
N ASP A 137 -2.63 -5.33 -0.82
CA ASP A 137 -1.36 -4.95 -1.45
C ASP A 137 -0.39 -4.20 -0.51
N GLY A 138 -0.78 -3.97 0.75
CA GLY A 138 0.03 -3.30 1.76
C GLY A 138 0.23 -1.81 1.55
N ARG A 139 -0.45 -1.19 0.57
CA ARG A 139 -0.35 0.25 0.32
C ARG A 139 -1.20 1.06 1.27
N GLY A 140 -0.93 2.35 1.31
CA GLY A 140 -1.53 3.26 2.28
C GLY A 140 -0.90 3.09 3.67
N GLY A 141 -1.57 3.61 4.69
CA GLY A 141 -1.07 3.59 6.06
C GLY A 141 -0.27 4.84 6.42
N GLU A 142 0.47 4.74 7.50
CA GLU A 142 1.15 5.88 8.13
C GLU A 142 2.58 6.09 7.60
N ASP A 143 3.24 5.03 7.11
CA ASP A 143 4.60 5.11 6.57
C ASP A 143 4.63 6.08 5.37
N GLY A 144 5.67 6.90 5.30
CA GLY A 144 5.78 7.96 4.29
C GLY A 144 5.03 9.26 4.62
N ALA A 145 4.08 9.26 5.57
CA ALA A 145 3.22 10.40 5.91
C ALA A 145 2.51 10.98 4.67
N GLN A 146 1.90 10.11 3.88
CA GLN A 146 1.36 10.40 2.55
C GLN A 146 0.18 11.38 2.57
N GLN A 147 -0.49 11.58 3.72
CA GLN A 147 -1.55 12.58 3.88
C GLN A 147 -1.07 14.02 3.58
N ARG A 148 0.24 14.27 3.55
CA ARG A 148 0.82 15.57 3.18
C ARG A 148 0.70 15.87 1.68
N PHE A 149 0.48 14.85 0.87
CA PHE A 149 0.53 14.90 -0.59
C PHE A 149 -0.84 14.64 -1.22
N GLU A 150 -0.97 15.08 -2.46
CA GLU A 150 -2.11 14.72 -3.29
C GLU A 150 -2.02 13.21 -3.70
N PRO A 151 -3.16 12.55 -3.85
CA PRO A 151 -4.53 13.08 -3.75
C PRO A 151 -5.07 13.17 -2.32
N LEU A 152 -4.40 12.57 -1.31
CA LEU A 152 -4.93 12.44 0.06
C LEU A 152 -5.20 13.78 0.73
N SER A 153 -4.31 14.78 0.56
CA SER A 153 -4.48 16.09 1.17
C SER A 153 -5.74 16.81 0.67
N SER A 154 -6.21 16.46 -0.53
CA SER A 154 -7.38 17.05 -1.19
C SER A 154 -8.61 16.15 -1.21
N TRP A 155 -8.59 15.03 -0.52
CA TRP A 155 -9.80 14.22 -0.36
C TRP A 155 -10.82 14.92 0.55
N PRO A 156 -12.12 14.90 0.20
CA PRO A 156 -13.18 15.57 1.00
C PRO A 156 -13.20 15.11 2.46
N ASP A 157 -12.95 13.83 2.71
CA ASP A 157 -12.90 13.27 4.07
C ASP A 157 -11.70 13.78 4.90
N ASN A 158 -10.68 14.31 4.25
CA ASN A 158 -9.53 14.96 4.88
C ASN A 158 -9.70 16.48 5.05
N ALA A 159 -10.92 16.99 4.89
CA ALA A 159 -11.20 18.42 5.05
C ALA A 159 -10.63 18.96 6.38
N ASN A 160 -9.91 20.06 6.28
CA ASN A 160 -9.23 20.79 7.37
C ASN A 160 -8.01 20.08 8.01
N LEU A 161 -7.63 18.86 7.63
CA LEU A 161 -6.42 18.22 8.17
C LEU A 161 -5.11 18.89 7.72
N ASP A 162 -5.13 19.70 6.70
CA ASP A 162 -4.07 20.67 6.36
C ASP A 162 -3.79 21.63 7.52
N LYS A 163 -4.83 22.10 8.25
CA LYS A 163 -4.67 22.93 9.46
C LYS A 163 -4.09 22.12 10.62
N ALA A 164 -4.51 20.86 10.79
CA ALA A 164 -3.93 20.00 11.83
C ALA A 164 -2.42 19.85 11.65
N ARG A 165 -1.96 19.58 10.41
CA ARG A 165 -0.52 19.51 10.10
C ARG A 165 0.17 20.86 10.32
N ARG A 166 -0.48 21.97 10.01
CA ARG A 166 0.10 23.30 10.23
C ARG A 166 0.21 23.64 11.71
N LEU A 167 -0.73 23.21 12.55
CA LEU A 167 -0.61 23.34 14.01
C LEU A 167 0.61 22.58 14.55
N LEU A 168 0.88 21.38 13.99
CA LEU A 168 2.05 20.57 14.37
C LEU A 168 3.38 21.10 13.87
N TRP A 169 3.38 22.05 12.92
CA TRP A 169 4.62 22.55 12.32
C TRP A 169 5.62 23.08 13.36
N GLN A 170 5.17 23.73 14.42
CA GLN A 170 6.05 24.22 15.49
C GLN A 170 6.81 23.09 16.19
N ILE A 171 6.21 21.91 16.32
CA ILE A 171 6.85 20.71 16.88
C ILE A 171 7.81 20.13 15.84
N LYS A 172 7.35 19.92 14.60
CA LYS A 172 8.20 19.44 13.53
C LYS A 172 9.41 20.33 13.29
N GLN A 173 9.24 21.65 13.35
CA GLN A 173 10.33 22.62 13.23
C GLN A 173 11.36 22.46 14.36
N LYS A 174 10.92 22.22 15.60
CA LYS A 174 11.80 22.06 16.77
C LYS A 174 12.63 20.78 16.68
N TYR A 175 12.04 19.66 16.29
CA TYR A 175 12.69 18.34 16.29
C TYR A 175 13.28 17.96 14.92
N GLY A 176 12.93 18.66 13.87
CA GLY A 176 13.53 18.56 12.53
C GLY A 176 13.49 17.13 11.97
N ARG A 177 14.65 16.68 11.51
CA ARG A 177 14.81 15.37 10.87
C ARG A 177 14.82 14.18 11.84
N ALA A 178 15.00 14.44 13.14
CA ALA A 178 14.96 13.39 14.16
C ALA A 178 13.55 12.84 14.41
N LEU A 179 12.51 13.56 14.00
CA LEU A 179 11.11 13.16 14.10
C LEU A 179 10.44 13.29 12.75
N SER A 180 10.15 12.18 12.09
CA SER A 180 9.40 12.15 10.82
C SER A 180 7.97 12.68 11.00
N TRP A 181 7.32 13.09 9.92
CA TRP A 181 5.90 13.41 9.96
C TRP A 181 5.03 12.19 10.28
N GLY A 182 5.39 11.00 9.73
CA GLY A 182 4.67 9.77 10.03
C GLY A 182 4.66 9.46 11.53
N ASP A 183 5.84 9.48 12.15
CA ASP A 183 5.95 9.25 13.60
C ASP A 183 5.30 10.36 14.42
N LEU A 184 5.41 11.62 14.00
CA LEU A 184 4.77 12.75 14.70
C LEU A 184 3.24 12.64 14.68
N ILE A 185 2.64 12.27 13.55
CA ILE A 185 1.19 12.14 13.40
C ILE A 185 0.67 11.04 14.35
N VAL A 186 1.26 9.85 14.33
CA VAL A 186 0.86 8.74 15.21
C VAL A 186 1.06 9.10 16.68
N LEU A 187 2.22 9.64 17.01
CA LEU A 187 2.53 10.05 18.40
C LEU A 187 1.53 11.10 18.90
N THR A 188 1.14 12.02 18.05
CA THR A 188 0.16 13.08 18.41
C THR A 188 -1.22 12.48 18.67
N GLY A 189 -1.66 11.49 17.88
CA GLY A 189 -2.88 10.75 18.16
C GLY A 189 -2.85 10.02 19.50
N ASN A 190 -1.72 9.38 19.82
CA ASN A 190 -1.53 8.70 21.10
C ASN A 190 -1.56 9.67 22.30
N VAL A 191 -0.82 10.77 22.22
CA VAL A 191 -0.80 11.79 23.29
C VAL A 191 -2.18 12.40 23.47
N ALA A 192 -2.93 12.63 22.39
CA ALA A 192 -4.29 13.14 22.48
C ALA A 192 -5.23 12.17 23.20
N LEU A 193 -5.16 10.87 22.91
CA LEU A 193 -5.92 9.84 23.64
C LEU A 193 -5.52 9.78 25.12
N GLU A 194 -4.22 9.83 25.44
CA GLU A 194 -3.73 9.84 26.80
C GLU A 194 -4.24 11.05 27.59
N GLN A 195 -4.24 12.25 27.01
CA GLN A 195 -4.77 13.47 27.63
C GLN A 195 -6.29 13.43 27.83
N MET A 196 -7.01 12.60 27.07
CA MET A 196 -8.43 12.34 27.23
C MET A 196 -8.76 11.24 28.25
N GLY A 197 -7.75 10.74 28.95
CA GLY A 197 -7.90 9.69 29.97
C GLY A 197 -7.93 8.27 29.44
N PHE A 198 -7.49 8.07 28.20
CA PHE A 198 -7.34 6.74 27.60
C PHE A 198 -5.89 6.26 27.70
N LYS A 199 -5.69 4.99 28.02
CA LYS A 199 -4.35 4.39 28.09
C LYS A 199 -4.06 3.65 26.78
N VAL A 200 -3.16 4.19 25.96
CA VAL A 200 -2.63 3.48 24.80
C VAL A 200 -1.69 2.34 25.24
N ILE A 201 -1.52 1.32 24.41
CA ILE A 201 -0.63 0.18 24.76
C ILE A 201 0.84 0.47 24.47
N GLY A 202 1.16 1.48 23.68
CA GLY A 202 2.50 1.91 23.39
C GLY A 202 2.63 2.68 22.08
N PHE A 203 3.89 2.93 21.71
CA PHE A 203 4.27 3.61 20.48
C PHE A 203 5.57 3.01 19.94
N ALA A 204 5.64 2.83 18.63
CA ALA A 204 6.88 2.56 17.94
C ALA A 204 7.09 3.61 16.84
N GLY A 205 8.27 4.21 16.80
CA GLY A 205 8.77 4.98 15.67
C GLY A 205 9.35 4.09 14.59
N GLY A 206 9.82 4.70 13.50
CA GLY A 206 10.48 4.01 12.41
C GLY A 206 9.89 4.29 11.03
N ARG A 207 8.88 5.17 10.94
CA ARG A 207 8.29 5.64 9.69
C ARG A 207 9.21 6.67 9.06
N VAL A 208 9.51 6.49 7.77
CA VAL A 208 10.37 7.42 7.02
C VAL A 208 9.51 8.25 6.10
N ASP A 209 9.72 9.58 6.12
CA ASP A 209 8.94 10.50 5.30
C ASP A 209 9.18 10.32 3.80
N ASP A 210 8.11 10.26 3.01
CA ASP A 210 8.15 10.47 1.57
C ASP A 210 8.40 11.95 1.24
N TRP A 211 8.96 12.22 0.05
CA TRP A 211 9.35 13.57 -0.38
C TRP A 211 8.69 14.01 -1.67
N SER A 212 7.86 13.18 -2.26
CA SER A 212 7.20 13.44 -3.53
C SER A 212 5.83 12.78 -3.57
N SER A 213 4.83 13.49 -4.09
CA SER A 213 3.53 12.91 -4.40
C SER A 213 3.62 11.84 -5.48
N GLU A 214 4.55 11.99 -6.42
CA GLU A 214 4.80 11.01 -7.48
C GLU A 214 5.48 9.73 -6.96
N GLY A 215 6.10 9.79 -5.77
CA GLY A 215 6.58 8.62 -5.05
C GLY A 215 5.47 7.72 -4.52
N ILE A 216 4.23 8.23 -4.41
CA ILE A 216 3.08 7.49 -3.93
C ILE A 216 2.47 6.71 -5.09
N PHE A 217 2.61 5.40 -5.07
CA PHE A 217 2.04 4.53 -6.08
C PHE A 217 0.82 3.78 -5.53
N TRP A 218 -0.36 4.11 -6.05
CA TRP A 218 -1.63 3.53 -5.59
C TRP A 218 -1.95 2.16 -6.20
N GLY A 219 -1.09 1.66 -7.09
CA GLY A 219 -1.35 0.42 -7.79
C GLY A 219 -2.62 0.50 -8.63
N PRO A 220 -3.42 -0.56 -8.67
CA PRO A 220 -4.65 -0.58 -9.47
C PRO A 220 -5.66 0.51 -9.10
N GLU A 221 -5.62 1.05 -7.89
CA GLU A 221 -6.54 2.09 -7.45
C GLU A 221 -6.30 3.43 -8.16
N HIS A 222 -5.09 3.69 -8.62
CA HIS A 222 -4.80 4.92 -9.37
C HIS A 222 -5.76 5.12 -10.55
N GLU A 223 -5.99 4.07 -11.33
CA GLU A 223 -6.95 4.10 -12.44
C GLU A 223 -8.42 4.14 -11.99
N MET A 224 -8.70 3.70 -10.76
CA MET A 224 -10.05 3.56 -10.22
C MET A 224 -10.50 4.74 -9.38
N LEU A 225 -9.67 5.77 -9.17
CA LEU A 225 -10.02 6.93 -8.32
C LEU A 225 -11.26 7.69 -8.82
N THR A 226 -11.51 7.69 -10.12
CA THR A 226 -12.66 8.37 -10.74
C THR A 226 -13.75 7.42 -11.20
N VAL A 227 -13.63 6.11 -10.98
CA VAL A 227 -14.43 5.08 -11.61
C VAL A 227 -15.35 4.40 -10.60
N GLN A 228 -16.24 3.58 -11.11
CA GLN A 228 -17.11 2.73 -10.33
C GLN A 228 -16.31 1.87 -9.34
N ARG A 229 -16.67 1.97 -8.06
CA ARG A 229 -15.98 1.25 -6.99
C ARG A 229 -16.62 -0.10 -6.66
N TYR A 230 -17.80 -0.37 -7.16
CA TYR A 230 -18.54 -1.61 -6.94
C TYR A 230 -18.61 -2.45 -8.21
N ASP A 231 -18.54 -3.76 -8.05
CA ASP A 231 -18.79 -4.70 -9.13
C ASP A 231 -20.29 -4.79 -9.49
N ALA A 232 -20.62 -5.63 -10.47
CA ALA A 232 -22.00 -5.83 -10.91
C ALA A 232 -22.93 -6.41 -9.83
N ASN A 233 -22.38 -6.94 -8.74
CA ASN A 233 -23.12 -7.49 -7.60
C ASN A 233 -23.22 -6.50 -6.44
N GLY A 234 -22.73 -5.26 -6.61
CA GLY A 234 -22.69 -4.24 -5.57
C GLY A 234 -21.60 -4.44 -4.52
N LYS A 235 -20.60 -5.29 -4.80
CA LYS A 235 -19.49 -5.55 -3.91
C LYS A 235 -18.32 -4.64 -4.24
N LEU A 236 -17.67 -4.07 -3.22
CA LEU A 236 -16.51 -3.21 -3.38
C LEU A 236 -15.36 -3.99 -4.08
N ILE A 237 -14.80 -3.38 -5.11
CA ILE A 237 -13.72 -3.99 -5.89
C ILE A 237 -12.42 -4.01 -5.07
N GLU A 238 -11.78 -5.15 -4.98
CA GLU A 238 -10.45 -5.23 -4.37
C GLU A 238 -9.37 -4.65 -5.32
N PRO A 239 -8.35 -3.97 -4.80
CA PRO A 239 -7.95 -3.85 -3.37
C PRO A 239 -8.49 -2.60 -2.66
N LEU A 240 -9.57 -1.99 -3.12
CA LEU A 240 -10.08 -0.73 -2.58
C LEU A 240 -10.35 -0.83 -1.07
N ALA A 241 -9.89 0.20 -0.33
CA ALA A 241 -10.10 0.32 1.11
C ALA A 241 -11.22 1.32 1.46
N ASN A 242 -11.79 2.00 0.49
CA ASN A 242 -12.90 2.92 0.69
C ASN A 242 -14.01 2.68 -0.34
N SER A 243 -15.24 2.84 0.09
CA SER A 243 -16.43 2.61 -0.74
C SER A 243 -16.80 3.79 -1.63
N THR A 244 -16.25 4.96 -1.35
CA THR A 244 -16.50 6.18 -2.12
C THR A 244 -15.19 6.91 -2.36
N GLN A 245 -14.98 7.35 -3.59
CA GLN A 245 -13.80 8.15 -3.91
C GLN A 245 -13.68 9.37 -2.99
N GLY A 246 -12.49 9.58 -2.46
CA GLY A 246 -12.21 10.70 -1.57
C GLY A 246 -12.72 10.54 -0.14
N LEU A 247 -13.34 9.41 0.20
CA LEU A 247 -13.64 9.01 1.58
C LEU A 247 -12.71 7.86 1.99
N ILE A 248 -12.23 7.90 3.23
CA ILE A 248 -11.27 6.90 3.74
C ILE A 248 -11.96 5.59 4.07
N TYR A 249 -13.24 5.65 4.44
CA TYR A 249 -14.02 4.47 4.85
C TYR A 249 -15.29 4.35 4.03
N VAL A 250 -16.43 4.49 4.71
CA VAL A 250 -17.76 4.40 4.13
C VAL A 250 -18.43 5.77 4.12
N ASN A 251 -19.39 5.97 3.22
CA ASN A 251 -20.16 7.19 3.19
C ASN A 251 -20.97 7.31 4.51
N PRO A 252 -20.78 8.38 5.31
CA PRO A 252 -21.47 8.53 6.59
C PRO A 252 -22.98 8.68 6.45
N GLU A 253 -23.47 9.02 5.25
CA GLU A 253 -24.90 9.09 4.92
C GLU A 253 -25.47 7.77 4.37
N GLY A 254 -24.70 6.65 4.41
CA GLY A 254 -25.12 5.33 3.96
C GLY A 254 -24.62 4.96 2.57
N HIS A 255 -24.99 3.77 2.10
CA HIS A 255 -24.60 3.24 0.80
C HIS A 255 -24.97 4.21 -0.33
N LEU A 256 -23.99 4.73 -1.05
CA LEU A 256 -24.19 5.74 -2.09
C LEU A 256 -25.01 6.97 -1.66
N GLY A 257 -25.10 7.23 -0.35
CA GLY A 257 -25.89 8.33 0.22
C GLY A 257 -27.42 8.09 0.23
N ASP A 258 -27.86 6.84 0.25
CA ASP A 258 -29.30 6.47 0.29
C ASP A 258 -29.94 6.62 1.66
N HIS A 259 -29.15 6.90 2.68
CA HIS A 259 -29.57 7.09 4.07
C HIS A 259 -30.23 5.86 4.72
N ASP A 260 -30.00 4.65 4.17
CA ASP A 260 -30.48 3.41 4.77
C ASP A 260 -29.37 2.73 5.58
N PRO A 261 -29.52 2.61 6.92
CA PRO A 261 -28.49 1.97 7.74
C PRO A 261 -28.31 0.48 7.41
N GLY A 262 -29.35 -0.19 6.92
CA GLY A 262 -29.27 -1.61 6.53
C GLY A 262 -28.36 -1.84 5.33
N HIS A 263 -28.40 -0.92 4.36
CA HIS A 263 -27.56 -1.01 3.16
C HIS A 263 -26.08 -0.67 3.43
N ALA A 264 -25.79 0.12 4.44
CA ALA A 264 -24.41 0.49 4.78
C ALA A 264 -23.63 -0.61 5.49
N ILE A 265 -24.28 -1.67 5.99
CA ILE A 265 -23.64 -2.75 6.77
C ILE A 265 -22.55 -3.45 5.95
N ASP A 266 -22.84 -3.80 4.71
CA ASP A 266 -21.89 -4.49 3.84
C ASP A 266 -20.71 -3.59 3.46
N ASP A 267 -20.94 -2.30 3.22
CA ASP A 267 -19.87 -1.32 2.97
C ASP A 267 -18.95 -1.20 4.18
N ILE A 268 -19.49 -1.10 5.40
CA ILE A 268 -18.72 -1.06 6.64
C ILE A 268 -17.85 -2.32 6.75
N ARG A 269 -18.48 -3.50 6.69
CA ARG A 269 -17.80 -4.77 6.89
C ARG A 269 -16.68 -4.99 5.85
N GLN A 270 -16.98 -4.74 4.58
CA GLN A 270 -16.02 -4.94 3.50
C GLN A 270 -14.86 -3.95 3.58
N THR A 271 -15.14 -2.66 3.79
CA THR A 271 -14.10 -1.64 3.89
C THR A 271 -13.13 -1.95 5.03
N PHE A 272 -13.64 -2.22 6.23
CA PHE A 272 -12.78 -2.54 7.37
C PHE A 272 -12.07 -3.89 7.22
N THR A 273 -12.69 -4.89 6.57
CA THR A 273 -12.02 -6.15 6.21
C THR A 273 -10.87 -5.88 5.24
N ASN A 274 -11.04 -5.04 4.23
CA ASN A 274 -9.97 -4.64 3.31
C ASN A 274 -8.83 -3.92 4.03
N MET A 275 -9.12 -3.23 5.13
CA MET A 275 -8.13 -2.68 6.05
C MET A 275 -7.51 -3.73 7.00
N GLY A 276 -7.93 -4.99 6.96
CA GLY A 276 -7.45 -6.08 7.81
C GLY A 276 -8.08 -6.15 9.20
N MET A 277 -9.29 -5.58 9.38
CA MET A 277 -10.05 -5.62 10.64
C MET A 277 -11.17 -6.67 10.57
N ASP A 278 -11.47 -7.31 11.70
CA ASP A 278 -12.66 -8.13 11.85
C ASP A 278 -13.86 -7.29 12.35
N ASP A 279 -15.04 -7.91 12.48
CA ASP A 279 -16.27 -7.21 12.91
C ASP A 279 -16.12 -6.61 14.32
N ARG A 280 -15.41 -7.29 15.23
CA ARG A 280 -15.19 -6.81 16.59
C ARG A 280 -14.21 -5.62 16.60
N GLU A 281 -13.12 -5.72 15.87
CA GLU A 281 -12.15 -4.65 15.68
C GLU A 281 -12.80 -3.42 15.02
N THR A 282 -13.67 -3.65 14.03
CA THR A 282 -14.46 -2.61 13.36
C THR A 282 -15.36 -1.86 14.35
N ALA A 283 -16.14 -2.60 15.15
CA ALA A 283 -17.01 -1.98 16.15
C ALA A 283 -16.21 -1.22 17.22
N ALA A 284 -15.06 -1.77 17.64
CA ALA A 284 -14.17 -1.09 18.60
C ALA A 284 -13.63 0.22 18.06
N LEU A 285 -13.18 0.22 16.79
CA LEU A 285 -12.66 1.43 16.14
C LEU A 285 -13.74 2.49 16.00
N ILE A 286 -14.92 2.16 15.47
CA ILE A 286 -15.99 3.12 15.26
C ILE A 286 -16.45 3.70 16.61
N ALA A 287 -16.75 2.86 17.60
CA ALA A 287 -17.17 3.31 18.92
C ALA A 287 -16.09 4.13 19.64
N GLY A 288 -14.81 3.72 19.54
CA GLY A 288 -13.71 4.43 20.15
C GLY A 288 -13.42 5.78 19.53
N GLY A 289 -13.55 5.88 18.19
CA GLY A 289 -13.39 7.14 17.47
C GLY A 289 -14.55 8.11 17.72
N HIS A 290 -15.77 7.61 17.62
CA HIS A 290 -16.97 8.45 17.75
C HIS A 290 -17.37 8.75 19.20
N THR A 291 -16.65 8.22 20.21
CA THR A 291 -16.85 8.67 21.59
C THR A 291 -16.34 10.09 21.84
N ILE A 292 -15.52 10.64 20.94
CA ILE A 292 -14.86 11.95 21.05
C ILE A 292 -15.14 12.84 19.85
N GLY A 293 -14.94 14.15 20.03
CA GLY A 293 -15.03 15.13 18.95
C GLY A 293 -16.46 15.45 18.47
N LYS A 294 -16.50 16.13 17.34
CA LYS A 294 -17.73 16.51 16.64
C LYS A 294 -17.50 16.62 15.13
N ALA A 295 -18.56 16.49 14.35
CA ALA A 295 -18.61 16.91 12.95
C ALA A 295 -18.94 18.40 12.85
N HIS A 296 -18.50 19.06 11.77
CA HIS A 296 -18.71 20.50 11.53
C HIS A 296 -19.44 20.75 10.22
N SER A 297 -20.59 21.35 10.31
CA SER A 297 -21.33 21.88 9.17
C SER A 297 -22.46 22.83 9.62
N ALA A 298 -22.10 23.86 10.37
CA ALA A 298 -23.07 24.89 10.80
C ALA A 298 -23.68 25.65 9.61
N HIS A 299 -23.08 25.57 8.43
CA HIS A 299 -23.50 26.24 7.20
C HIS A 299 -23.66 25.25 6.06
N ASN A 300 -24.44 25.62 5.03
CA ASN A 300 -24.62 24.78 3.85
C ASN A 300 -23.29 24.57 3.11
N GLN A 301 -22.80 23.33 3.07
CA GLN A 301 -21.53 22.97 2.48
C GLN A 301 -21.40 23.43 1.02
N LYS A 302 -22.44 23.26 0.21
CA LYS A 302 -22.43 23.64 -1.22
C LYS A 302 -22.29 25.14 -1.46
N GLN A 303 -22.62 25.96 -0.47
CA GLN A 303 -22.58 27.42 -0.59
C GLN A 303 -21.34 28.01 0.07
N CYS A 304 -20.83 27.37 1.11
CA CYS A 304 -19.82 27.96 1.98
C CYS A 304 -18.45 27.29 1.90
N GLN A 305 -18.36 26.03 1.45
CA GLN A 305 -17.08 25.34 1.42
C GLN A 305 -16.25 25.79 0.21
N GLY A 306 -15.06 26.27 0.49
CA GLY A 306 -14.05 26.60 -0.50
C GLY A 306 -13.38 25.36 -1.10
N LYS A 307 -12.42 25.63 -1.98
CA LYS A 307 -11.71 24.59 -2.71
C LYS A 307 -10.78 23.77 -1.81
N GLU A 308 -10.51 22.55 -2.24
CA GLU A 308 -9.51 21.66 -1.67
C GLU A 308 -8.08 22.26 -1.76
N PRO A 309 -7.09 21.76 -0.99
CA PRO A 309 -5.72 22.28 -0.99
C PRO A 309 -5.08 22.37 -2.37
N ALA A 310 -5.21 21.34 -3.22
CA ALA A 310 -4.62 21.31 -4.56
C ALA A 310 -5.16 22.43 -5.49
N ALA A 311 -6.43 22.81 -5.32
CA ALA A 311 -7.09 23.83 -6.13
C ALA A 311 -7.13 25.21 -5.44
N SER A 312 -6.55 25.33 -4.25
CA SER A 312 -6.49 26.60 -3.51
C SER A 312 -5.49 27.56 -4.13
N SER A 313 -5.69 28.88 -3.94
CA SER A 313 -4.79 29.89 -4.48
C SER A 313 -3.47 29.93 -3.72
N MET A 314 -2.43 30.50 -4.34
CA MET A 314 -1.09 30.62 -3.73
C MET A 314 -1.10 31.47 -2.46
N GLU A 315 -1.97 32.45 -2.36
CA GLU A 315 -2.12 33.30 -1.16
C GLU A 315 -2.57 32.49 0.05
N GLN A 316 -3.27 31.38 -0.18
CA GLN A 316 -3.70 30.46 0.86
C GLN A 316 -2.61 29.49 1.32
N GLN A 317 -1.46 29.48 0.65
CA GLN A 317 -0.25 28.74 1.05
C GLN A 317 -0.49 27.23 1.33
N GLY A 318 -1.31 26.58 0.51
CA GLY A 318 -1.69 25.18 0.65
C GLY A 318 -2.77 24.91 1.69
N PHE A 319 -3.42 25.94 2.22
CA PHE A 319 -4.66 25.81 2.96
C PHE A 319 -5.83 25.74 2.00
N GLY A 320 -6.59 24.68 2.11
CA GLY A 320 -7.86 24.52 1.42
C GLY A 320 -9.03 24.44 2.37
N TRP A 321 -10.20 24.03 1.84
CA TRP A 321 -11.39 23.78 2.63
C TRP A 321 -11.88 24.96 3.47
N HIS A 322 -11.57 26.19 3.04
CA HIS A 322 -12.09 27.38 3.73
C HIS A 322 -13.61 27.36 3.75
N SER A 323 -14.18 27.75 4.90
CA SER A 323 -15.58 28.19 4.91
C SER A 323 -15.65 29.66 4.55
N ASP A 324 -16.38 29.98 3.49
CA ASP A 324 -16.59 31.37 3.04
C ASP A 324 -17.75 32.05 3.79
N CYS A 325 -18.33 31.36 4.77
CA CYS A 325 -19.43 31.85 5.57
C CYS A 325 -18.99 32.31 6.96
N GLU A 326 -19.49 33.45 7.38
CA GLU A 326 -19.24 34.07 8.69
C GLU A 326 -17.71 34.21 8.98
N THR A 327 -17.24 33.61 10.08
CA THR A 327 -15.81 33.69 10.44
C THR A 327 -14.92 32.70 9.70
N GLY A 328 -15.51 31.71 9.07
CA GLY A 328 -14.80 30.62 8.35
C GLY A 328 -14.07 29.63 9.23
N VAL A 329 -14.01 29.85 10.55
CA VAL A 329 -13.25 29.03 11.52
C VAL A 329 -14.11 28.75 12.77
N GLY A 330 -13.61 27.84 13.60
CA GLY A 330 -14.29 27.49 14.85
C GLY A 330 -15.72 26.98 14.60
N LYS A 331 -16.73 27.67 15.15
CA LYS A 331 -18.14 27.30 14.97
C LYS A 331 -18.61 27.33 13.51
N ASP A 332 -17.93 28.11 12.67
CA ASP A 332 -18.27 28.28 11.25
C ASP A 332 -17.42 27.39 10.31
N ALA A 333 -16.56 26.53 10.85
CA ALA A 333 -15.79 25.58 10.07
C ALA A 333 -16.68 24.49 9.45
N ILE A 334 -16.26 23.94 8.30
CA ILE A 334 -16.95 22.84 7.60
C ILE A 334 -15.97 21.68 7.40
N THR A 335 -16.36 20.47 7.84
CA THR A 335 -15.61 19.23 7.59
C THR A 335 -16.40 18.23 6.75
N SER A 336 -17.73 18.26 6.87
CA SER A 336 -18.64 17.34 6.20
C SER A 336 -20.02 17.99 6.11
N PRO A 337 -21.02 17.41 5.44
CA PRO A 337 -22.40 17.94 5.49
C PRO A 337 -23.12 17.69 6.83
N LEU A 338 -22.47 17.09 7.84
CA LEU A 338 -23.06 16.69 9.11
C LEU A 338 -22.57 17.56 10.26
N GLU A 339 -23.40 17.76 11.29
CA GLU A 339 -23.13 18.67 12.40
C GLU A 339 -23.45 18.04 13.76
N GLY A 340 -22.53 18.16 14.71
CA GLY A 340 -22.76 17.81 16.10
C GLY A 340 -21.79 16.74 16.64
N ALA A 341 -21.95 16.42 17.92
CA ALA A 341 -21.14 15.40 18.61
C ALA A 341 -22.00 14.19 19.00
N TRP A 342 -21.36 13.06 19.14
CA TRP A 342 -22.01 11.79 19.49
C TRP A 342 -22.27 11.63 20.99
N THR A 343 -21.48 12.33 21.83
CA THR A 343 -21.45 12.09 23.27
C THR A 343 -21.49 13.36 24.09
N GLN A 344 -21.76 13.19 25.38
CA GLN A 344 -21.82 14.27 26.36
C GLN A 344 -20.40 14.73 26.79
N THR A 345 -19.37 13.97 26.46
CA THR A 345 -17.98 14.21 26.87
C THR A 345 -17.03 14.22 25.66
N PRO A 346 -17.18 15.16 24.69
CA PRO A 346 -16.45 15.10 23.42
C PRO A 346 -14.92 15.20 23.54
N THR A 347 -14.39 15.62 24.68
CA THR A 347 -12.95 15.72 24.97
C THR A 347 -12.46 14.76 26.03
N GLN A 348 -13.27 13.75 26.37
CA GLN A 348 -12.89 12.71 27.34
C GLN A 348 -13.32 11.35 26.78
N TYR A 349 -12.40 10.37 26.85
CA TYR A 349 -12.74 9.01 26.47
C TYR A 349 -13.76 8.42 27.45
N SER A 350 -14.86 7.89 26.92
CA SER A 350 -15.96 7.36 27.73
C SER A 350 -16.69 6.23 27.00
N ASN A 351 -17.63 5.58 27.69
CA ASN A 351 -18.53 4.59 27.09
C ASN A 351 -19.83 5.22 26.52
N ASN A 352 -19.91 6.54 26.54
CA ASN A 352 -21.15 7.27 26.21
C ASN A 352 -21.66 7.03 24.78
N TYR A 353 -20.77 6.71 23.83
CA TYR A 353 -21.19 6.35 22.47
C TYR A 353 -22.07 5.08 22.48
N ASN A 354 -21.59 4.00 23.11
CA ASN A 354 -22.31 2.75 23.21
C ASN A 354 -23.63 2.89 23.99
N ASP A 355 -23.60 3.69 25.06
CA ASP A 355 -24.78 4.00 25.85
C ASP A 355 -25.83 4.75 25.02
N ASN A 356 -25.45 5.82 24.30
CA ASN A 356 -26.34 6.63 23.49
C ASN A 356 -26.92 5.83 22.32
N LEU A 357 -26.08 5.08 21.60
CA LEU A 357 -26.52 4.29 20.45
C LEU A 357 -27.63 3.31 20.83
N LEU A 358 -27.48 2.63 21.96
CA LEU A 358 -28.46 1.62 22.42
C LEU A 358 -29.65 2.20 23.18
N LYS A 359 -29.47 3.35 23.88
CA LYS A 359 -30.49 3.94 24.73
C LYS A 359 -31.63 4.61 23.95
N PHE A 360 -31.28 5.32 22.87
CA PHE A 360 -32.23 6.14 22.16
C PHE A 360 -32.85 5.45 20.93
N ASN A 361 -34.06 5.86 20.58
CA ASN A 361 -34.61 5.69 19.26
C ASN A 361 -34.11 6.84 18.38
N TRP A 362 -33.62 6.51 17.23
CA TRP A 362 -32.97 7.45 16.32
C TRP A 362 -33.88 7.78 15.15
N VAL A 363 -34.08 9.06 14.87
CA VAL A 363 -34.86 9.57 13.75
C VAL A 363 -34.02 10.41 12.81
N LYS A 364 -34.31 10.32 11.52
CA LYS A 364 -33.60 11.10 10.49
C LYS A 364 -33.91 12.58 10.61
N VAL A 365 -32.87 13.40 10.60
CA VAL A 365 -32.99 14.86 10.58
C VAL A 365 -32.01 15.44 9.54
N LYS A 366 -32.28 16.66 9.08
CA LYS A 366 -31.33 17.43 8.30
C LYS A 366 -30.40 18.22 9.20
N SER A 367 -29.10 18.15 8.95
CA SER A 367 -28.13 19.04 9.56
C SER A 367 -28.24 20.46 8.99
N PRO A 368 -27.67 21.47 9.64
CA PRO A 368 -27.57 22.82 9.05
C PRO A 368 -26.81 22.81 7.72
N GLY A 369 -25.81 21.91 7.55
CA GLY A 369 -25.05 21.73 6.33
C GLY A 369 -25.80 21.09 5.17
N GLY A 370 -27.00 20.57 5.43
CA GLY A 370 -27.87 19.95 4.43
C GLY A 370 -27.77 18.44 4.33
N GLY A 371 -26.81 17.79 5.05
CA GLY A 371 -26.67 16.33 5.12
C GLY A 371 -27.78 15.68 5.94
N THR A 372 -27.91 14.36 5.84
CA THR A 372 -28.84 13.56 6.64
C THR A 372 -28.08 12.90 7.79
N GLN A 373 -28.53 13.17 9.00
CA GLN A 373 -28.01 12.56 10.23
C GLN A 373 -29.16 12.07 11.11
N TRP A 374 -28.84 11.48 12.24
CA TRP A 374 -29.81 10.90 13.14
C TRP A 374 -29.73 11.57 14.51
N GLN A 375 -30.90 11.88 15.09
CA GLN A 375 -31.02 12.40 16.46
C GLN A 375 -32.03 11.58 17.26
N PRO A 376 -31.91 11.58 18.61
CA PRO A 376 -32.96 10.98 19.44
C PRO A 376 -34.32 11.59 19.22
N ASP A 377 -35.36 10.79 19.25
CA ASP A 377 -36.77 11.25 19.26
C ASP A 377 -37.22 11.77 20.63
N ASP A 378 -36.35 11.68 21.66
CA ASP A 378 -36.60 12.17 23.03
C ASP A 378 -36.17 13.64 23.19
N PRO A 379 -37.09 14.59 23.43
CA PRO A 379 -36.74 16.00 23.64
C PRO A 379 -35.80 16.27 24.81
N LYS A 380 -35.74 15.36 25.81
CA LYS A 380 -34.78 15.46 26.93
C LYS A 380 -33.35 15.31 26.48
N ALA A 381 -33.12 14.71 25.35
CA ALA A 381 -31.77 14.56 24.80
C ALA A 381 -31.20 15.90 24.27
N ASN A 382 -32.02 16.90 23.97
CA ASN A 382 -31.59 18.19 23.41
C ASN A 382 -30.65 19.02 24.30
N THR A 383 -30.46 18.62 25.55
CA THR A 383 -29.65 19.34 26.55
C THR A 383 -28.44 18.53 27.02
N LEU A 384 -28.14 17.42 26.37
CA LEU A 384 -27.09 16.49 26.84
C LEU A 384 -25.66 16.91 26.42
N VAL A 385 -25.49 17.32 25.18
CA VAL A 385 -24.19 17.58 24.58
C VAL A 385 -23.80 19.05 24.72
N PRO A 386 -22.62 19.40 25.22
CA PRO A 386 -22.17 20.80 25.30
C PRO A 386 -21.94 21.36 23.90
N ASP A 387 -22.13 22.68 23.72
CA ASP A 387 -21.65 23.37 22.53
C ASP A 387 -20.11 23.53 22.58
N ALA A 388 -19.49 23.53 21.44
CA ALA A 388 -18.02 23.59 21.37
C ALA A 388 -17.46 24.99 21.68
N PHE A 389 -18.24 26.05 21.46
CA PHE A 389 -17.82 27.46 21.53
C PHE A 389 -18.70 28.33 22.44
N ASP A 390 -19.83 27.82 22.91
CA ASP A 390 -20.79 28.54 23.75
C ASP A 390 -21.16 27.70 24.97
N ALA A 391 -20.64 28.07 26.14
CA ALA A 391 -20.83 27.32 27.37
C ALA A 391 -22.31 27.20 27.84
N ASP A 392 -23.17 28.13 27.41
CA ASP A 392 -24.57 28.18 27.79
C ASP A 392 -25.48 27.34 26.87
N LYS A 393 -24.94 26.89 25.72
CA LYS A 393 -25.71 26.09 24.77
C LYS A 393 -25.49 24.60 24.93
N ARG A 394 -26.55 23.85 24.65
CA ARG A 394 -26.54 22.39 24.63
C ARG A 394 -27.29 21.88 23.42
N HIS A 395 -26.96 20.66 23.03
CA HIS A 395 -27.48 19.99 21.84
C HIS A 395 -27.88 18.53 22.15
N ALA A 396 -28.68 17.95 21.26
CA ALA A 396 -28.85 16.50 21.24
C ALA A 396 -27.56 15.82 20.74
N PRO A 397 -27.25 14.60 21.20
CA PRO A 397 -26.26 13.77 20.51
C PRO A 397 -26.75 13.44 19.11
N MET A 398 -25.80 13.22 18.19
CA MET A 398 -26.11 12.79 16.83
C MET A 398 -25.47 11.42 16.53
N MET A 399 -26.01 10.73 15.51
CA MET A 399 -25.41 9.55 14.92
C MET A 399 -25.40 9.70 13.40
N LEU A 400 -24.39 9.08 12.77
CA LEU A 400 -24.32 8.89 11.33
C LEU A 400 -25.27 7.76 10.92
N THR A 401 -25.59 7.66 9.65
CA THR A 401 -26.31 6.48 9.12
C THR A 401 -25.50 5.21 9.39
N THR A 402 -24.19 5.27 9.23
CA THR A 402 -23.26 4.16 9.51
C THR A 402 -23.15 3.81 11.00
N ASP A 403 -23.36 4.73 11.91
CA ASP A 403 -23.46 4.41 13.35
C ASP A 403 -24.72 3.60 13.65
N VAL A 404 -25.86 4.01 13.10
CA VAL A 404 -27.12 3.31 13.29
C VAL A 404 -27.06 1.90 12.70
N SER A 405 -26.27 1.68 11.67
CA SER A 405 -26.00 0.35 11.08
C SER A 405 -25.50 -0.64 12.11
N LEU A 406 -24.65 -0.20 13.06
CA LEU A 406 -24.11 -1.09 14.11
C LEU A 406 -25.21 -1.62 15.05
N LYS A 407 -26.31 -0.89 15.18
CA LYS A 407 -27.49 -1.34 15.97
C LYS A 407 -28.36 -2.32 15.20
N MET A 408 -28.26 -2.36 13.87
CA MET A 408 -29.10 -3.19 13.01
C MET A 408 -28.49 -4.55 12.68
N ASP A 409 -27.17 -4.63 12.59
CA ASP A 409 -26.47 -5.90 12.32
C ASP A 409 -26.32 -6.70 13.62
N PRO A 410 -26.72 -8.00 13.65
CA PRO A 410 -26.69 -8.81 14.87
C PRO A 410 -25.27 -8.99 15.46
N ALA A 411 -24.21 -9.07 14.63
CA ALA A 411 -22.84 -9.26 15.09
C ALA A 411 -22.26 -7.98 15.70
N TYR A 412 -22.50 -6.84 15.07
CA TYR A 412 -22.13 -5.54 15.61
C TYR A 412 -22.93 -5.20 16.87
N LEU A 413 -24.25 -5.43 16.85
CA LEU A 413 -25.11 -5.17 18.01
C LEU A 413 -24.64 -5.95 19.24
N ALA A 414 -24.39 -7.26 19.10
CA ALA A 414 -23.90 -8.07 20.20
C ALA A 414 -22.55 -7.55 20.76
N THR A 415 -21.69 -7.03 19.90
CA THR A 415 -20.42 -6.41 20.30
C THR A 415 -20.64 -5.09 21.06
N ILE A 416 -21.50 -4.21 20.56
CA ILE A 416 -21.84 -2.93 21.23
C ILE A 416 -22.55 -3.15 22.56
N GLU A 417 -23.46 -4.13 22.67
CA GLU A 417 -24.10 -4.51 23.93
C GLU A 417 -23.08 -5.01 24.97
N ARG A 418 -22.11 -5.83 24.53
CA ARG A 418 -21.01 -6.30 25.37
C ARG A 418 -20.13 -5.12 25.83
N TYR A 419 -19.82 -4.16 24.96
CA TYR A 419 -19.02 -2.96 25.32
C TYR A 419 -19.79 -2.08 26.32
N ARG A 420 -21.10 -1.94 26.14
CA ARG A 420 -21.93 -1.22 27.11
C ARG A 420 -21.92 -1.89 28.48
N ALA A 421 -22.02 -3.21 28.52
CA ALA A 421 -22.02 -3.98 29.75
C ALA A 421 -20.62 -4.09 30.41
N HIS A 422 -19.56 -4.05 29.61
CA HIS A 422 -18.18 -4.26 30.04
C HIS A 422 -17.24 -3.16 29.49
N PRO A 423 -17.28 -1.94 30.04
CA PRO A 423 -16.48 -0.81 29.53
C PRO A 423 -14.95 -1.06 29.50
N ASP A 424 -14.42 -1.89 30.42
CA ASP A 424 -12.99 -2.22 30.43
C ASP A 424 -12.60 -3.13 29.27
N GLN A 425 -13.50 -4.02 28.82
CA GLN A 425 -13.24 -4.79 27.60
C GLN A 425 -13.19 -3.89 26.38
N PHE A 426 -14.13 -2.93 26.29
CA PHE A 426 -14.12 -1.93 25.23
C PHE A 426 -12.80 -1.15 25.19
N LYS A 427 -12.34 -0.65 26.34
CA LYS A 427 -11.06 0.07 26.43
C LYS A 427 -9.88 -0.78 25.93
N ASN A 428 -9.81 -2.03 26.38
CA ASN A 428 -8.69 -2.91 26.00
C ASN A 428 -8.74 -3.24 24.51
N GLU A 429 -9.92 -3.59 23.97
CA GLU A 429 -10.07 -3.92 22.55
C GLU A 429 -9.79 -2.68 21.68
N PHE A 430 -10.26 -1.50 22.04
CA PHE A 430 -9.92 -0.27 21.33
C PHE A 430 -8.43 0.04 21.40
N ALA A 431 -7.75 -0.18 22.52
CA ALA A 431 -6.31 0.03 22.65
C ALA A 431 -5.51 -0.88 21.70
N ASP A 432 -5.86 -2.19 21.65
CA ASP A 432 -5.23 -3.16 20.77
C ASP A 432 -5.44 -2.79 19.29
N VAL A 433 -6.68 -2.43 18.94
CA VAL A 433 -7.03 -2.12 17.56
C VAL A 433 -6.47 -0.75 17.11
N TRP A 434 -6.43 0.24 17.99
CA TRP A 434 -5.76 1.51 17.71
C TRP A 434 -4.27 1.30 17.43
N PHE A 435 -3.60 0.47 18.22
CA PHE A 435 -2.20 0.11 17.95
C PHE A 435 -2.06 -0.63 16.61
N LYS A 436 -2.94 -1.59 16.33
CA LYS A 436 -2.97 -2.29 15.03
C LYS A 436 -3.18 -1.31 13.87
N LEU A 437 -4.16 -0.40 13.97
CA LEU A 437 -4.47 0.60 12.94
C LEU A 437 -3.23 1.42 12.57
N THR A 438 -2.49 1.88 13.58
CA THR A 438 -1.39 2.84 13.43
C THR A 438 -0.02 2.20 13.22
N HIS A 439 0.13 0.86 13.31
CA HIS A 439 1.44 0.20 13.26
C HIS A 439 1.55 -0.98 12.28
N ARG A 440 0.44 -1.44 11.68
CA ARG A 440 0.46 -2.66 10.85
C ARG A 440 1.19 -2.49 9.52
N ASP A 441 1.36 -1.26 9.03
CA ASP A 441 2.14 -0.91 7.84
C ASP A 441 3.64 -0.75 8.13
N LEU A 442 4.05 -0.78 9.39
CA LEU A 442 5.44 -0.62 9.81
C LEU A 442 6.26 -1.93 9.70
N GLY A 443 5.60 -3.04 9.44
CA GLY A 443 6.21 -4.36 9.29
C GLY A 443 6.59 -5.00 10.61
N SER A 444 7.69 -5.75 10.57
CA SER A 444 8.17 -6.53 11.71
C SER A 444 8.67 -5.63 12.85
N LYS A 445 8.51 -6.09 14.07
CA LYS A 445 8.98 -5.41 15.31
C LYS A 445 10.49 -5.09 15.26
N ALA A 446 11.28 -5.75 14.43
CA ALA A 446 12.70 -5.43 14.21
C ALA A 446 12.95 -4.03 13.60
N ARG A 447 11.94 -3.44 12.98
CA ARG A 447 11.98 -2.06 12.44
C ARG A 447 11.55 -1.00 13.45
N TYR A 448 10.98 -1.40 14.58
CA TYR A 448 10.43 -0.49 15.57
C TYR A 448 11.53 0.26 16.33
N LEU A 449 11.33 1.56 16.51
CA LEU A 449 12.25 2.45 17.22
C LEU A 449 11.60 3.03 18.48
N GLY A 450 12.41 3.27 19.51
CA GLY A 450 11.99 3.88 20.76
C GLY A 450 11.86 2.89 21.91
N ASP A 451 11.48 3.41 23.06
CA ASP A 451 11.40 2.71 24.34
C ASP A 451 9.96 2.45 24.84
N GLU A 452 8.97 2.96 24.12
CA GLU A 452 7.55 2.70 24.41
C GLU A 452 6.96 1.54 23.56
N ILE A 453 7.81 0.71 22.96
CA ILE A 453 7.38 -0.44 22.15
C ILE A 453 6.71 -1.46 23.08
N PRO A 454 5.48 -1.94 22.78
CA PRO A 454 4.82 -2.97 23.56
C PRO A 454 5.68 -4.23 23.69
N ALA A 455 5.79 -4.78 24.90
CA ALA A 455 6.56 -6.00 25.15
C ALA A 455 5.91 -7.21 24.46
N GLN A 456 4.57 -7.26 24.42
CA GLN A 456 3.84 -8.33 23.75
C GLN A 456 4.01 -8.31 22.24
N ASP A 457 3.96 -9.48 21.64
CA ASP A 457 3.90 -9.66 20.21
C ASP A 457 2.45 -9.92 19.76
N PHE A 458 2.02 -9.26 18.71
CA PHE A 458 0.73 -9.52 18.07
C PHE A 458 0.93 -10.41 16.84
N VAL A 459 0.04 -11.36 16.64
CA VAL A 459 0.17 -12.33 15.53
C VAL A 459 0.18 -11.64 14.16
N TRP A 460 -0.57 -10.53 14.01
CA TRP A 460 -0.60 -9.72 12.78
C TRP A 460 0.73 -9.01 12.45
N GLN A 461 1.69 -8.95 13.40
CA GLN A 461 3.03 -8.40 13.17
C GLN A 461 3.98 -9.42 12.53
N ASP A 462 3.52 -10.63 12.24
CA ASP A 462 4.35 -11.74 11.78
C ASP A 462 5.59 -11.96 12.68
N PRO A 463 5.40 -12.17 14.00
CA PRO A 463 6.50 -12.20 14.95
C PRO A 463 7.51 -13.28 14.63
N ILE A 464 8.78 -12.94 14.85
CA ILE A 464 9.93 -13.82 14.62
C ILE A 464 10.64 -14.03 15.95
N PRO A 465 10.96 -15.28 16.33
CA PRO A 465 11.68 -15.54 17.57
C PRO A 465 13.04 -14.81 17.61
N ALA A 466 13.45 -14.39 18.78
CA ALA A 466 14.77 -13.80 18.97
C ALA A 466 15.88 -14.82 18.61
N SER A 467 16.96 -14.34 18.01
CA SER A 467 18.13 -15.16 17.70
C SER A 467 18.72 -15.75 18.99
N LYS A 468 19.05 -17.03 18.94
CA LYS A 468 19.69 -17.76 20.04
C LYS A 468 21.10 -18.18 19.62
N GLY A 469 22.09 -17.83 20.42
CA GLY A 469 23.47 -18.22 20.15
C GLY A 469 24.25 -17.27 19.24
N LYS A 470 25.41 -17.71 18.79
CA LYS A 470 26.28 -16.99 17.86
C LYS A 470 25.82 -17.21 16.44
N LEU A 471 26.15 -16.29 15.55
CA LEU A 471 25.96 -16.49 14.11
C LEU A 471 26.95 -17.55 13.57
N VAL A 472 26.53 -18.29 12.54
CA VAL A 472 27.39 -19.21 11.81
C VAL A 472 28.60 -18.49 11.22
N SER A 473 29.77 -19.10 11.27
CA SER A 473 31.02 -18.56 10.74
C SER A 473 31.11 -18.76 9.22
N GLU A 474 32.11 -18.10 8.58
CA GLU A 474 32.42 -18.33 7.15
C GLU A 474 32.82 -19.78 6.88
N GLY A 475 33.42 -20.47 7.88
CA GLY A 475 33.75 -21.90 7.78
C GLY A 475 32.47 -22.75 7.74
N ASP A 476 31.53 -22.46 8.63
CA ASP A 476 30.25 -23.15 8.70
C ASP A 476 29.44 -22.93 7.43
N ILE A 477 29.40 -21.69 6.92
CA ILE A 477 28.73 -21.35 5.65
C ILE A 477 29.29 -22.20 4.49
N ARG A 478 30.62 -22.34 4.39
CA ARG A 478 31.23 -23.19 3.34
C ARG A 478 30.83 -24.66 3.49
N ALA A 479 30.86 -25.18 4.72
CA ALA A 479 30.45 -26.57 5.00
C ALA A 479 28.97 -26.81 4.68
N LEU A 480 28.06 -25.87 5.07
CA LEU A 480 26.63 -25.94 4.76
C LEU A 480 26.38 -25.90 3.25
N LYS A 481 27.05 -25.01 2.50
CA LYS A 481 26.98 -24.99 1.02
C LYS A 481 27.33 -26.33 0.41
N GLN A 482 28.42 -27.00 0.88
CA GLN A 482 28.80 -28.30 0.42
C GLN A 482 27.75 -29.39 0.71
N GLN A 483 27.16 -29.38 1.92
CA GLN A 483 26.12 -30.32 2.30
C GLN A 483 24.85 -30.13 1.45
N ILE A 484 24.44 -28.86 1.20
CA ILE A 484 23.29 -28.55 0.34
C ILE A 484 23.51 -29.08 -1.07
N MET A 485 24.69 -28.85 -1.65
CA MET A 485 25.02 -29.37 -2.99
C MET A 485 25.08 -30.89 -3.05
N ALA A 486 25.50 -31.55 -1.97
CA ALA A 486 25.53 -33.00 -1.87
C ALA A 486 24.18 -33.66 -1.61
N SER A 487 23.14 -32.87 -1.29
CA SER A 487 21.78 -33.36 -0.92
C SER A 487 20.97 -33.95 -2.10
N GLY A 488 21.47 -33.77 -3.34
CA GLY A 488 20.75 -34.16 -4.55
C GLY A 488 19.56 -33.30 -4.91
N ILE A 489 19.42 -32.10 -4.29
CA ILE A 489 18.45 -31.09 -4.73
C ILE A 489 19.05 -30.38 -5.95
N SER A 490 18.27 -30.24 -7.03
CA SER A 490 18.73 -29.62 -8.27
C SER A 490 18.83 -28.08 -8.16
N VAL A 491 19.63 -27.47 -9.02
CA VAL A 491 19.75 -26.00 -9.11
C VAL A 491 18.37 -25.32 -9.28
N PRO A 492 17.52 -25.73 -10.24
CA PRO A 492 16.19 -25.10 -10.36
C PRO A 492 15.32 -25.22 -9.10
N GLN A 493 15.35 -26.35 -8.39
CA GLN A 493 14.59 -26.55 -7.16
C GLN A 493 15.06 -25.62 -6.04
N LEU A 494 16.37 -25.51 -5.83
CA LEU A 494 16.93 -24.61 -4.81
C LEU A 494 16.60 -23.14 -5.12
N VAL A 495 16.68 -22.75 -6.40
CA VAL A 495 16.34 -21.39 -6.85
C VAL A 495 14.86 -21.10 -6.63
N ARG A 496 13.95 -22.00 -7.04
CA ARG A 496 12.51 -21.84 -6.81
C ARG A 496 12.16 -21.77 -5.33
N THR A 497 12.78 -22.63 -4.50
CA THR A 497 12.53 -22.65 -3.06
C THR A 497 12.97 -21.35 -2.38
N ALA A 498 14.15 -20.85 -2.72
CA ALA A 498 14.66 -19.58 -2.16
C ALA A 498 13.80 -18.40 -2.62
N TRP A 499 13.42 -18.37 -3.91
CA TRP A 499 12.53 -17.35 -4.45
C TRP A 499 11.15 -17.40 -3.79
N ALA A 500 10.56 -18.58 -3.62
CA ALA A 500 9.28 -18.78 -2.96
C ALA A 500 9.25 -18.21 -1.53
N ALA A 501 10.36 -18.34 -0.80
CA ALA A 501 10.50 -17.76 0.52
C ALA A 501 10.65 -16.22 0.46
N ALA A 502 11.67 -15.73 -0.27
CA ALA A 502 12.07 -14.33 -0.24
C ALA A 502 11.10 -13.41 -0.98
N ALA A 503 10.55 -13.86 -2.12
CA ALA A 503 9.67 -13.04 -2.96
C ALA A 503 8.23 -12.91 -2.42
N SER A 504 7.90 -13.46 -1.25
CA SER A 504 6.68 -13.10 -0.53
C SER A 504 6.76 -11.70 0.07
N PHE A 505 7.96 -11.12 0.17
CA PHE A 505 8.18 -9.76 0.67
C PHE A 505 7.46 -8.72 -0.19
N ARG A 506 6.97 -7.66 0.48
CA ARG A 506 6.49 -6.45 -0.15
C ARG A 506 6.95 -5.22 0.65
N ASN A 507 7.49 -4.25 -0.07
CA ASN A 507 8.02 -3.01 0.51
C ASN A 507 6.94 -2.00 0.90
N THR A 508 5.69 -2.28 0.57
CA THR A 508 4.55 -1.41 0.85
C THR A 508 4.14 -1.42 2.32
N ASP A 509 4.34 -2.55 3.01
CA ASP A 509 4.08 -2.70 4.45
C ASP A 509 5.15 -3.56 5.15
N TRP A 510 6.26 -3.84 4.46
CA TRP A 510 7.42 -4.55 4.99
C TRP A 510 7.13 -5.96 5.51
N ARG A 511 6.07 -6.61 5.00
CA ARG A 511 5.67 -7.97 5.36
C ARG A 511 6.26 -9.00 4.40
N GLY A 512 6.26 -10.25 4.84
CA GLY A 512 6.80 -11.36 4.05
C GLY A 512 8.32 -11.48 4.12
N GLY A 513 8.91 -12.11 3.11
CA GLY A 513 10.34 -12.41 3.06
C GLY A 513 10.69 -13.80 3.60
N ALA A 514 11.97 -14.13 3.56
CA ALA A 514 12.46 -15.45 3.96
C ALA A 514 12.57 -15.62 5.49
N ASN A 515 12.73 -14.51 6.24
CA ASN A 515 12.86 -14.54 7.69
C ASN A 515 11.54 -15.02 8.33
N GLY A 516 11.65 -15.92 9.28
CA GLY A 516 10.51 -16.63 9.86
C GLY A 516 10.31 -18.03 9.29
N GLY A 517 10.97 -18.39 8.18
CA GLY A 517 10.88 -19.75 7.60
C GLY A 517 9.46 -20.17 7.21
N ARG A 518 8.56 -19.20 6.99
CA ARG A 518 7.11 -19.45 6.80
C ARG A 518 6.78 -20.23 5.54
N LEU A 519 7.74 -20.39 4.63
CA LEU A 519 7.59 -21.31 3.51
C LEU A 519 7.32 -22.77 3.96
N ALA A 520 7.73 -23.14 5.18
CA ALA A 520 7.43 -24.45 5.76
C ALA A 520 6.09 -24.49 6.51
N LEU A 521 5.37 -23.39 6.62
CA LEU A 521 4.14 -23.20 7.39
C LEU A 521 2.94 -22.88 6.49
N ALA A 522 1.72 -23.18 6.98
CA ALA A 522 0.51 -22.68 6.36
C ALA A 522 0.38 -21.15 6.63
N PRO A 523 -0.11 -20.36 5.65
CA PRO A 523 -0.63 -20.78 4.35
C PRO A 523 0.45 -20.85 3.25
N GLN A 524 1.66 -20.32 3.45
CA GLN A 524 2.67 -20.11 2.38
C GLN A 524 3.14 -21.44 1.76
N ARG A 525 3.28 -22.49 2.57
CA ARG A 525 3.64 -23.83 2.10
C ARG A 525 2.66 -24.37 1.06
N ASP A 526 1.39 -24.02 1.23
CA ASP A 526 0.28 -24.59 0.47
C ASP A 526 -0.12 -23.76 -0.76
N TRP A 527 0.55 -22.61 -1.00
CA TRP A 527 0.30 -21.76 -2.17
C TRP A 527 0.66 -22.49 -3.47
N ALA A 528 -0.27 -22.49 -4.44
CA ALA A 528 -0.06 -23.16 -5.72
C ALA A 528 1.22 -22.73 -6.44
N VAL A 529 1.53 -21.43 -6.40
CA VAL A 529 2.75 -20.86 -7.01
C VAL A 529 4.05 -21.43 -6.45
N ASN A 530 4.02 -22.05 -5.28
CA ASN A 530 5.20 -22.60 -4.60
C ASN A 530 5.41 -24.11 -4.87
N ASP A 531 4.54 -24.74 -5.66
CA ASP A 531 4.55 -26.18 -5.92
C ASP A 531 4.70 -27.01 -4.63
N PRO A 532 3.58 -27.20 -3.88
CA PRO A 532 3.62 -27.92 -2.59
C PRO A 532 4.23 -29.31 -2.67
N GLN A 533 4.14 -30.00 -3.83
CA GLN A 533 4.74 -31.33 -4.01
C GLN A 533 6.26 -31.23 -4.11
N GLU A 534 6.78 -30.22 -4.81
CA GLU A 534 8.22 -29.98 -4.87
C GLU A 534 8.75 -29.59 -3.47
N LEU A 535 8.05 -28.68 -2.76
CA LEU A 535 8.42 -28.30 -1.40
C LEU A 535 8.48 -29.49 -0.45
N ALA A 536 7.51 -30.42 -0.53
CA ALA A 536 7.48 -31.64 0.26
C ALA A 536 8.71 -32.56 -0.01
N SER A 537 9.37 -32.42 -1.15
CA SER A 537 10.59 -33.15 -1.48
C SER A 537 11.89 -32.41 -1.09
N VAL A 538 11.85 -31.07 -1.05
CA VAL A 538 13.03 -30.22 -0.81
C VAL A 538 13.21 -29.89 0.67
N LEU A 539 12.15 -29.42 1.34
CA LEU A 539 12.24 -28.95 2.73
C LEU A 539 12.77 -30.02 3.70
N PRO A 540 12.33 -31.30 3.67
CA PRO A 540 12.85 -32.30 4.59
C PRO A 540 14.37 -32.53 4.45
N LYS A 541 14.94 -32.36 3.25
CA LYS A 541 16.38 -32.48 3.03
C LYS A 541 17.14 -31.31 3.65
N LEU A 542 16.60 -30.09 3.55
CA LEU A 542 17.19 -28.92 4.20
C LEU A 542 17.05 -28.99 5.72
N GLU A 543 15.91 -29.47 6.22
CA GLU A 543 15.69 -29.73 7.65
C GLU A 543 16.68 -30.75 8.21
N ALA A 544 16.95 -31.84 7.50
CA ALA A 544 17.94 -32.83 7.91
C ALA A 544 19.37 -32.25 7.97
N ILE A 545 19.71 -31.32 7.09
CA ILE A 545 20.99 -30.58 7.14
C ILE A 545 21.01 -29.68 8.37
N ARG A 546 19.93 -28.90 8.61
CA ARG A 546 19.77 -28.03 9.78
C ARG A 546 19.94 -28.81 11.07
N ASP A 547 19.21 -29.90 11.21
CA ASP A 547 19.15 -30.68 12.47
C ASP A 547 20.52 -31.33 12.79
N ARG A 548 21.19 -31.85 11.78
CA ARG A 548 22.56 -32.38 11.93
C ARG A 548 23.54 -31.27 12.32
N PHE A 549 23.54 -30.16 11.60
CA PHE A 549 24.44 -29.04 11.89
C PHE A 549 24.21 -28.50 13.32
N ASN A 550 22.96 -28.32 13.70
CA ASN A 550 22.61 -27.79 15.03
C ASN A 550 22.94 -28.77 16.16
N HIS A 551 22.84 -30.09 15.91
CA HIS A 551 23.30 -31.09 16.86
C HIS A 551 24.82 -30.95 17.13
N ASP A 552 25.61 -30.74 16.09
CA ASP A 552 27.06 -30.65 16.17
C ASP A 552 27.58 -29.28 16.61
N HIS A 553 26.77 -28.21 16.45
CA HIS A 553 27.15 -26.81 16.66
C HIS A 553 26.07 -26.04 17.47
N GLY A 554 25.71 -26.56 18.64
CA GLY A 554 24.59 -26.00 19.44
C GLY A 554 24.79 -24.55 19.93
N ASP A 555 26.01 -24.02 19.93
CA ASP A 555 26.31 -22.63 20.30
C ASP A 555 26.08 -21.62 19.17
N ARG A 556 25.92 -22.08 17.92
CA ARG A 556 25.70 -21.26 16.72
C ARG A 556 24.74 -21.96 15.73
N PRO A 557 23.49 -22.10 16.10
CA PRO A 557 22.51 -22.81 15.28
C PRO A 557 22.21 -22.05 13.97
N VAL A 558 21.86 -22.82 12.93
CA VAL A 558 21.32 -22.30 11.68
C VAL A 558 19.81 -22.55 11.61
N SER A 559 19.03 -21.60 11.10
CA SER A 559 17.61 -21.77 10.84
C SER A 559 17.33 -22.42 9.48
N LEU A 560 16.13 -22.97 9.30
CA LEU A 560 15.66 -23.41 7.98
C LEU A 560 15.56 -22.23 7.01
N ALA A 561 15.12 -21.07 7.48
CA ALA A 561 15.08 -19.82 6.72
C ALA A 561 16.45 -19.45 6.13
N ASP A 562 17.50 -19.52 6.93
CA ASP A 562 18.88 -19.29 6.46
C ASP A 562 19.35 -20.36 5.47
N LEU A 563 19.01 -21.64 5.67
CA LEU A 563 19.37 -22.71 4.74
C LEU A 563 18.65 -22.59 3.39
N ILE A 564 17.40 -22.14 3.38
CA ILE A 564 16.63 -21.88 2.15
C ILE A 564 17.36 -20.81 1.31
N VAL A 565 17.70 -19.68 1.92
CA VAL A 565 18.41 -18.59 1.21
C VAL A 565 19.81 -19.01 0.80
N LEU A 566 20.56 -19.70 1.67
CA LEU A 566 21.88 -20.20 1.36
C LEU A 566 21.85 -21.23 0.21
N GLY A 567 20.79 -22.06 0.17
CA GLY A 567 20.53 -23.01 -0.91
C GLY A 567 20.35 -22.33 -2.25
N GLY A 568 19.55 -21.26 -2.30
CA GLY A 568 19.41 -20.43 -3.49
C GLY A 568 20.73 -19.80 -3.92
N ASN A 569 21.48 -19.23 -2.98
CA ASN A 569 22.78 -18.62 -3.28
C ASN A 569 23.76 -19.62 -3.88
N VAL A 570 23.94 -20.79 -3.28
CA VAL A 570 24.91 -21.79 -3.78
C VAL A 570 24.46 -22.37 -5.13
N ALA A 571 23.15 -22.47 -5.37
CA ALA A 571 22.62 -22.89 -6.67
C ALA A 571 22.94 -21.88 -7.78
N VAL A 572 22.75 -20.59 -7.51
CA VAL A 572 23.11 -19.50 -8.44
C VAL A 572 24.63 -19.45 -8.66
N GLU A 573 25.45 -19.56 -7.61
CA GLU A 573 26.91 -19.62 -7.72
C GLU A 573 27.38 -20.79 -8.62
N LYS A 574 26.77 -21.98 -8.43
CA LYS A 574 27.05 -23.14 -9.27
C LYS A 574 26.65 -22.90 -10.72
N ALA A 575 25.44 -22.42 -10.95
CA ALA A 575 24.94 -22.16 -12.30
C ALA A 575 25.78 -21.11 -13.06
N ALA A 576 26.28 -20.11 -12.35
CA ALA A 576 27.22 -19.12 -12.89
C ALA A 576 28.59 -19.74 -13.23
N ALA A 577 29.10 -20.59 -12.36
CA ALA A 577 30.38 -21.35 -12.63
C ALA A 577 30.19 -22.29 -13.83
N ASP A 578 29.07 -22.98 -13.94
CA ASP A 578 28.78 -23.86 -15.10
C ASP A 578 28.64 -23.05 -16.42
N ALA A 579 28.35 -21.75 -16.33
CA ALA A 579 28.38 -20.80 -17.45
C ALA A 579 29.80 -20.27 -17.75
N GLY A 580 30.81 -20.68 -17.01
CA GLY A 580 32.18 -20.17 -17.11
C GLY A 580 32.42 -18.81 -16.46
N THR A 581 31.45 -18.30 -15.66
CA THR A 581 31.51 -16.98 -15.04
C THR A 581 31.22 -17.12 -13.53
N ALA A 582 32.25 -17.50 -12.77
CA ALA A 582 32.09 -17.69 -11.32
C ALA A 582 31.76 -16.36 -10.60
N VAL A 583 30.82 -16.41 -9.67
CA VAL A 583 30.43 -15.33 -8.76
C VAL A 583 30.36 -15.87 -7.33
N LYS A 584 30.60 -15.02 -6.34
CA LYS A 584 30.35 -15.32 -4.91
C LYS A 584 29.26 -14.37 -4.43
N LEU A 585 28.14 -14.93 -4.00
CA LEU A 585 27.03 -14.14 -3.48
C LEU A 585 27.18 -13.87 -1.99
N PRO A 586 26.95 -12.63 -1.54
CA PRO A 586 26.90 -12.31 -0.12
C PRO A 586 25.79 -13.10 0.58
N PHE A 587 26.10 -13.60 1.77
CA PHE A 587 25.10 -14.24 2.63
C PHE A 587 25.12 -13.58 4.02
N LYS A 588 23.95 -13.13 4.47
CA LYS A 588 23.75 -12.49 5.77
C LYS A 588 22.98 -13.48 6.66
N PRO A 589 23.65 -14.19 7.58
CA PRO A 589 23.01 -15.17 8.46
C PRO A 589 22.19 -14.51 9.56
N GLY A 590 21.39 -15.33 10.29
CA GLY A 590 20.67 -14.91 11.47
C GLY A 590 19.16 -14.75 11.27
N ARG A 591 18.61 -15.31 10.18
CA ARG A 591 17.18 -15.54 10.09
C ARG A 591 16.76 -16.59 11.12
N MET A 592 15.51 -16.50 11.58
CA MET A 592 14.94 -17.43 12.54
C MET A 592 13.69 -18.09 11.94
N ASP A 593 13.32 -19.22 12.50
CA ASP A 593 12.10 -19.95 12.09
C ASP A 593 10.98 -19.64 13.07
N ALA A 594 9.85 -19.13 12.56
CA ALA A 594 8.63 -18.90 13.32
C ALA A 594 7.85 -20.21 13.51
N ALA A 595 7.00 -20.24 14.52
CA ALA A 595 6.02 -21.31 14.71
C ALA A 595 4.72 -21.00 13.97
N GLN A 596 3.90 -22.05 13.72
CA GLN A 596 2.55 -21.86 13.12
C GLN A 596 1.68 -20.93 13.97
N SER A 597 1.78 -20.98 15.31
CA SER A 597 1.05 -20.09 16.22
C SER A 597 1.49 -18.63 16.16
N GLN A 598 2.63 -18.34 15.53
CA GLN A 598 3.15 -16.99 15.27
C GLN A 598 2.82 -16.50 13.85
N THR A 599 1.96 -17.20 13.13
CA THR A 599 1.55 -16.86 11.76
C THR A 599 0.05 -16.61 11.73
N ASP A 600 -0.36 -15.38 11.47
CA ASP A 600 -1.75 -15.05 11.20
C ASP A 600 -2.13 -15.55 9.80
N VAL A 601 -2.65 -16.77 9.74
CA VAL A 601 -2.95 -17.47 8.47
C VAL A 601 -3.84 -16.63 7.55
N LYS A 602 -4.84 -15.93 8.11
CA LYS A 602 -5.76 -15.10 7.33
C LYS A 602 -5.02 -13.89 6.72
N SER A 603 -4.33 -13.11 7.53
CA SER A 603 -3.66 -11.91 7.04
C SER A 603 -2.41 -12.24 6.22
N PHE A 604 -1.68 -13.32 6.54
CA PHE A 604 -0.55 -13.78 5.73
C PHE A 604 -0.98 -14.30 4.35
N GLY A 605 -2.23 -14.77 4.24
CA GLY A 605 -2.83 -15.16 2.96
C GLY A 605 -2.89 -14.03 1.91
N TYR A 606 -2.93 -12.77 2.34
CA TYR A 606 -2.85 -11.63 1.41
C TYR A 606 -1.49 -11.49 0.71
N LEU A 607 -0.45 -12.16 1.21
CA LEU A 607 0.87 -12.19 0.56
C LEU A 607 0.97 -13.21 -0.57
N GLU A 608 -0.06 -14.07 -0.77
CA GLU A 608 -0.08 -15.06 -1.85
C GLU A 608 -0.04 -14.39 -3.22
N PRO A 609 1.00 -14.62 -4.04
CA PRO A 609 1.04 -14.07 -5.36
C PRO A 609 -0.04 -14.68 -6.25
N LYS A 610 -0.93 -13.85 -6.79
CA LYS A 610 -1.87 -14.25 -7.86
C LYS A 610 -1.20 -14.25 -9.22
N ALA A 611 -0.07 -13.56 -9.32
CA ALA A 611 0.85 -13.58 -10.44
C ALA A 611 2.29 -13.44 -9.93
N ASP A 612 3.20 -14.16 -10.56
CA ASP A 612 4.64 -14.05 -10.36
C ASP A 612 5.36 -14.21 -11.70
N GLY A 613 5.54 -13.12 -12.43
CA GLY A 613 6.17 -13.11 -13.74
C GLY A 613 7.63 -13.60 -13.72
N PHE A 614 8.32 -13.56 -12.57
CA PHE A 614 9.66 -14.11 -12.43
C PHE A 614 9.70 -15.65 -12.53
N ARG A 615 8.61 -16.33 -12.08
CA ARG A 615 8.41 -17.78 -12.21
C ARG A 615 7.43 -18.16 -13.33
N ASN A 616 7.03 -17.20 -14.16
CA ASN A 616 6.05 -17.39 -15.23
C ASN A 616 4.69 -17.91 -14.77
N TYR A 617 4.29 -17.52 -13.54
CA TYR A 617 3.02 -17.89 -12.92
C TYR A 617 1.99 -16.77 -13.10
N TYR A 618 0.77 -17.15 -13.48
CA TYR A 618 -0.35 -16.22 -13.59
C TYR A 618 -1.67 -16.96 -13.43
N GLN A 619 -2.48 -16.55 -12.46
CA GLN A 619 -3.85 -17.06 -12.29
C GLN A 619 -4.79 -16.33 -13.26
N PRO A 620 -5.61 -17.05 -14.03
CA PRO A 620 -6.61 -16.42 -14.90
C PRO A 620 -7.60 -15.55 -14.12
N GLY A 621 -8.12 -14.51 -14.78
CA GLY A 621 -9.13 -13.64 -14.18
C GLY A 621 -8.59 -12.48 -13.35
N GLN A 622 -7.25 -12.29 -13.33
CA GLN A 622 -6.66 -11.11 -12.72
C GLN A 622 -6.98 -9.86 -13.51
N ARG A 623 -7.09 -8.72 -12.82
CA ARG A 623 -7.33 -7.42 -13.43
C ARG A 623 -6.14 -6.95 -14.26
N LEU A 624 -4.92 -7.10 -13.73
CA LEU A 624 -3.68 -6.76 -14.42
C LEU A 624 -3.34 -7.86 -15.43
N SER A 625 -2.88 -7.47 -16.61
CA SER A 625 -2.28 -8.39 -17.56
C SER A 625 -0.98 -9.01 -17.00
N PRO A 626 -0.50 -10.15 -17.53
CA PRO A 626 0.73 -10.77 -17.03
C PRO A 626 1.96 -9.84 -17.01
N PRO A 627 2.23 -8.97 -18.02
CA PRO A 627 3.32 -7.99 -17.93
C PRO A 627 3.10 -6.91 -16.88
N GLU A 628 1.87 -6.39 -16.72
CA GLU A 628 1.55 -5.42 -15.66
C GLU A 628 1.71 -6.02 -14.27
N ALA A 629 1.28 -7.26 -14.08
CA ALA A 629 1.45 -7.98 -12.83
C ALA A 629 2.94 -8.28 -12.51
N LEU A 630 3.81 -8.46 -13.54
CA LEU A 630 5.26 -8.51 -13.33
C LEU A 630 5.80 -7.18 -12.81
N VAL A 631 5.40 -6.04 -13.41
CA VAL A 631 5.82 -4.71 -12.97
C VAL A 631 5.38 -4.46 -11.54
N GLU A 632 4.13 -4.79 -11.22
CA GLU A 632 3.58 -4.69 -9.88
C GLU A 632 4.40 -5.51 -8.86
N LYS A 633 4.69 -6.77 -9.18
CA LYS A 633 5.52 -7.64 -8.33
C LYS A 633 6.94 -7.13 -8.16
N ALA A 634 7.56 -6.63 -9.23
CA ALA A 634 8.89 -6.05 -9.18
C ALA A 634 8.91 -4.78 -8.30
N SER A 635 7.89 -3.93 -8.43
CA SER A 635 7.73 -2.72 -7.61
C SER A 635 7.66 -3.05 -6.11
N THR A 636 6.83 -4.03 -5.73
CA THR A 636 6.70 -4.45 -4.32
C THR A 636 7.95 -5.15 -3.77
N LEU A 637 8.80 -5.70 -4.62
CA LEU A 637 10.13 -6.21 -4.24
C LEU A 637 11.21 -5.12 -4.18
N GLY A 638 10.87 -3.87 -4.45
CA GLY A 638 11.80 -2.75 -4.45
C GLY A 638 12.73 -2.71 -5.67
N LEU A 639 12.40 -3.42 -6.76
CA LEU A 639 13.25 -3.54 -7.94
C LEU A 639 13.03 -2.38 -8.91
N ASN A 640 14.11 -1.94 -9.53
CA ASN A 640 14.06 -1.05 -10.68
C ASN A 640 13.94 -1.83 -12.01
N THR A 641 13.85 -1.11 -13.12
CA THR A 641 13.67 -1.70 -14.46
C THR A 641 14.80 -2.66 -14.85
N ALA A 642 16.06 -2.31 -14.55
CA ALA A 642 17.20 -3.15 -14.88
C ALA A 642 17.26 -4.41 -14.01
N GLU A 643 17.00 -4.27 -12.70
CA GLU A 643 16.96 -5.39 -11.76
C GLU A 643 15.82 -6.38 -12.09
N MET A 644 14.63 -5.87 -12.44
CA MET A 644 13.53 -6.70 -12.92
C MET A 644 13.93 -7.48 -14.18
N THR A 645 14.52 -6.79 -15.16
CA THR A 645 14.90 -7.38 -16.45
C THR A 645 15.91 -8.50 -16.27
N VAL A 646 17.00 -8.23 -15.54
CA VAL A 646 18.07 -9.23 -15.35
C VAL A 646 17.57 -10.45 -14.56
N LEU A 647 16.71 -10.25 -13.57
CA LEU A 647 16.12 -11.35 -12.78
C LEU A 647 15.22 -12.23 -13.64
N VAL A 648 14.34 -11.66 -14.47
CA VAL A 648 13.50 -12.48 -15.36
C VAL A 648 14.35 -13.31 -16.30
N GLY A 649 15.33 -12.71 -16.99
CA GLY A 649 16.21 -13.45 -17.89
C GLY A 649 16.99 -14.57 -17.20
N GLY A 650 17.52 -14.32 -16.01
CA GLY A 650 18.24 -15.32 -15.23
C GLY A 650 17.33 -16.43 -14.70
N MET A 651 16.15 -16.12 -14.19
CA MET A 651 15.19 -17.12 -13.74
C MET A 651 14.76 -18.04 -14.88
N ARG A 652 14.62 -17.53 -16.11
CA ARG A 652 14.37 -18.34 -17.31
C ARG A 652 15.55 -19.25 -17.64
N ALA A 653 16.78 -18.71 -17.67
CA ALA A 653 17.99 -19.50 -17.93
C ALA A 653 18.17 -20.61 -16.88
N LEU A 654 17.87 -20.32 -15.61
CA LEU A 654 17.90 -21.28 -14.50
C LEU A 654 16.75 -22.30 -14.53
N ASN A 655 15.82 -22.21 -15.49
CA ASN A 655 14.62 -23.06 -15.55
C ASN A 655 13.80 -23.02 -14.25
N ALA A 656 13.64 -21.84 -13.70
CA ALA A 656 13.00 -21.62 -12.40
C ALA A 656 11.50 -21.31 -12.51
N ASN A 657 10.87 -21.59 -13.65
CA ASN A 657 9.44 -21.43 -13.84
C ASN A 657 8.61 -22.32 -12.91
N GLU A 658 7.45 -21.84 -12.52
CA GLU A 658 6.44 -22.62 -11.80
C GLU A 658 6.03 -23.84 -12.65
N SER A 659 5.67 -24.95 -12.01
CA SER A 659 5.30 -26.23 -12.67
C SER A 659 6.28 -26.69 -13.76
N GLN A 660 7.54 -26.25 -13.71
CA GLN A 660 8.60 -26.58 -14.65
C GLN A 660 8.28 -26.22 -16.12
N SER A 661 7.41 -25.23 -16.33
CA SER A 661 7.06 -24.70 -17.64
C SER A 661 8.30 -24.32 -18.44
N LYS A 662 8.31 -24.60 -19.75
CA LYS A 662 9.41 -24.26 -20.67
C LYS A 662 9.21 -22.91 -21.36
N ALA A 663 8.10 -22.23 -21.14
CA ALA A 663 7.86 -20.92 -21.71
C ALA A 663 8.92 -19.90 -21.22
N GLY A 664 9.52 -19.17 -22.15
CA GLY A 664 10.60 -18.22 -21.87
C GLY A 664 11.98 -18.83 -21.65
N VAL A 665 12.11 -20.16 -21.59
CA VAL A 665 13.42 -20.84 -21.43
C VAL A 665 14.15 -20.88 -22.80
N PHE A 666 14.70 -19.71 -23.19
CA PHE A 666 15.36 -19.52 -24.47
C PHE A 666 16.83 -19.92 -24.43
N THR A 667 17.12 -21.13 -23.95
CA THR A 667 18.46 -21.68 -23.88
C THR A 667 18.47 -23.18 -24.14
N THR A 668 19.53 -23.69 -24.69
CA THR A 668 19.78 -25.13 -24.85
C THR A 668 20.45 -25.74 -23.60
N ARG A 669 20.81 -24.91 -22.61
CA ARG A 669 21.47 -25.30 -21.35
C ARG A 669 20.66 -24.87 -20.11
N PRO A 670 19.42 -25.38 -19.92
CA PRO A 670 18.62 -25.00 -18.76
C PRO A 670 19.31 -25.33 -17.44
N GLY A 671 19.26 -24.42 -16.48
CA GLY A 671 19.96 -24.55 -15.19
C GLY A 671 21.37 -23.94 -15.16
N VAL A 672 21.83 -23.39 -16.27
CA VAL A 672 23.08 -22.63 -16.39
C VAL A 672 22.77 -21.13 -16.46
N LEU A 673 23.43 -20.31 -15.67
CA LEU A 673 23.19 -18.87 -15.62
C LEU A 673 23.87 -18.15 -16.79
N SER A 674 23.25 -18.25 -17.96
CA SER A 674 23.71 -17.60 -19.19
C SER A 674 22.79 -16.47 -19.61
N ASN A 675 23.31 -15.52 -20.42
CA ASN A 675 22.52 -14.44 -21.02
C ASN A 675 21.73 -14.89 -22.26
N ASP A 676 21.62 -16.19 -22.51
CA ASP A 676 20.95 -16.80 -23.66
C ASP A 676 19.52 -16.31 -23.85
N PHE A 677 18.80 -16.03 -22.75
CA PHE A 677 17.44 -15.49 -22.80
C PHE A 677 17.37 -14.23 -23.68
N PHE A 678 18.25 -13.27 -23.43
CA PHE A 678 18.25 -11.98 -24.15
C PHE A 678 18.77 -12.15 -25.56
N VAL A 679 19.81 -12.93 -25.78
CA VAL A 679 20.37 -13.20 -27.11
C VAL A 679 19.34 -13.85 -28.00
N ASN A 680 18.63 -14.88 -27.52
CA ASN A 680 17.64 -15.60 -28.33
C ASN A 680 16.32 -14.85 -28.46
N LEU A 681 15.90 -14.07 -27.47
CA LEU A 681 14.70 -13.23 -27.54
C LEU A 681 14.84 -12.17 -28.65
N LEU A 682 16.00 -11.53 -28.75
CA LEU A 682 16.25 -10.43 -29.68
C LEU A 682 16.75 -10.92 -31.07
N SER A 683 16.98 -12.23 -31.22
CA SER A 683 17.41 -12.80 -32.52
C SER A 683 16.30 -12.67 -33.57
N MET A 684 16.69 -12.12 -34.70
CA MET A 684 15.81 -12.03 -35.87
C MET A 684 15.58 -13.37 -36.59
N ASP A 685 16.30 -14.43 -36.19
CA ASP A 685 16.08 -15.79 -36.69
C ASP A 685 14.80 -16.43 -36.14
N THR A 686 14.19 -15.84 -35.12
CA THR A 686 12.93 -16.31 -34.55
C THR A 686 11.76 -15.45 -35.00
N VAL A 687 10.68 -16.10 -35.45
CA VAL A 687 9.39 -15.49 -35.75
C VAL A 687 8.39 -15.92 -34.68
N TRP A 688 7.84 -14.96 -33.98
CA TRP A 688 6.86 -15.21 -32.92
C TRP A 688 5.42 -15.22 -33.50
N VAL A 689 4.66 -16.25 -33.16
CA VAL A 689 3.24 -16.37 -33.54
C VAL A 689 2.42 -16.76 -32.32
N LYS A 690 1.20 -16.26 -32.22
CA LYS A 690 0.27 -16.68 -31.17
C LYS A 690 -0.03 -18.17 -31.33
N SER A 691 0.04 -18.93 -30.25
CA SER A 691 -0.33 -20.36 -30.22
C SER A 691 -1.79 -20.57 -29.77
N ASP A 692 -2.41 -19.54 -29.21
CA ASP A 692 -3.81 -19.52 -28.82
C ASP A 692 -4.49 -18.19 -29.24
N PRO A 693 -5.80 -18.18 -29.48
CA PRO A 693 -6.52 -16.98 -29.93
C PRO A 693 -6.49 -15.83 -28.89
N GLN A 694 -6.35 -16.15 -27.60
CA GLN A 694 -6.33 -15.20 -26.50
C GLN A 694 -4.96 -14.55 -26.34
N GLY A 695 -3.90 -15.14 -26.95
CA GLY A 695 -2.53 -14.64 -26.83
C GLY A 695 -1.90 -14.85 -25.46
N ALA A 696 -2.34 -15.87 -24.74
CA ALA A 696 -1.73 -16.26 -23.46
C ALA A 696 -0.38 -16.94 -23.66
N THR A 697 -0.17 -17.57 -24.83
CA THR A 697 1.08 -18.23 -25.20
C THR A 697 1.49 -17.95 -26.65
N TYR A 698 2.79 -18.05 -26.89
CA TYR A 698 3.40 -17.82 -28.21
C TYR A 698 4.37 -18.94 -28.54
N VAL A 699 4.56 -19.19 -29.82
CA VAL A 699 5.54 -20.11 -30.36
C VAL A 699 6.55 -19.34 -31.20
N GLY A 700 7.82 -19.50 -30.87
CA GLY A 700 8.95 -19.01 -31.66
C GLY A 700 9.36 -20.04 -32.71
N LYS A 701 9.24 -19.70 -33.96
CA LYS A 701 9.62 -20.55 -35.11
C LYS A 701 10.93 -20.06 -35.72
N ASP A 702 11.77 -20.98 -36.05
CA ASP A 702 12.95 -20.68 -36.86
C ASP A 702 12.52 -20.09 -38.21
N ARG A 703 13.06 -18.94 -38.58
CA ARG A 703 12.64 -18.18 -39.77
C ARG A 703 12.92 -18.92 -41.07
N ALA A 704 14.00 -19.68 -41.13
CA ALA A 704 14.42 -20.39 -42.34
C ALA A 704 13.67 -21.73 -42.50
N SER A 705 13.57 -22.50 -41.45
CA SER A 705 12.99 -23.85 -41.49
C SER A 705 11.50 -23.93 -41.10
N GLY A 706 10.97 -22.90 -40.42
CA GLY A 706 9.61 -22.91 -39.88
C GLY A 706 9.42 -23.83 -38.68
N GLN A 707 10.49 -24.51 -38.21
CA GLN A 707 10.41 -25.40 -37.05
C GLN A 707 10.27 -24.62 -35.75
N THR A 708 9.51 -25.16 -34.79
CA THR A 708 9.38 -24.60 -33.46
C THR A 708 10.69 -24.72 -32.68
N ARG A 709 11.21 -23.61 -32.18
CA ARG A 709 12.40 -23.52 -31.33
C ARG A 709 12.05 -23.24 -29.88
N TRP A 710 11.12 -22.31 -29.65
CA TRP A 710 10.81 -21.77 -28.32
C TRP A 710 9.30 -21.68 -28.08
N SER A 711 8.93 -21.58 -26.82
CA SER A 711 7.60 -21.11 -26.39
C SER A 711 7.78 -19.92 -25.45
N ALA A 712 6.80 -19.01 -25.42
CA ALA A 712 6.85 -17.79 -24.63
C ALA A 712 5.48 -17.40 -24.08
N THR A 713 5.49 -16.61 -23.00
CA THR A 713 4.32 -15.88 -22.51
C THR A 713 4.40 -14.40 -22.90
N PRO A 714 3.32 -13.62 -22.71
CA PRO A 714 3.38 -12.17 -22.85
C PRO A 714 4.48 -11.50 -21.98
N VAL A 715 4.74 -12.05 -20.80
CA VAL A 715 5.84 -11.58 -19.91
C VAL A 715 7.18 -11.67 -20.63
N ASP A 716 7.50 -12.82 -21.22
CA ASP A 716 8.79 -13.04 -21.89
C ASP A 716 8.98 -12.10 -23.09
N LEU A 717 7.94 -11.95 -23.89
CA LEU A 717 7.99 -11.12 -25.10
C LEU A 717 7.94 -9.61 -24.81
N SER A 718 7.50 -9.19 -23.61
CA SER A 718 7.51 -7.77 -23.25
C SER A 718 8.91 -7.17 -23.29
N PHE A 719 9.95 -7.95 -22.99
CA PHE A 719 11.37 -7.52 -23.05
C PHE A 719 11.90 -7.35 -24.48
N GLY A 720 11.20 -7.86 -25.48
CA GLY A 720 11.49 -7.61 -26.90
C GLY A 720 10.57 -6.56 -27.53
N TYR A 721 9.38 -6.37 -26.94
CA TYR A 721 8.32 -5.52 -27.49
C TYR A 721 8.29 -4.11 -26.87
N ASN A 722 8.34 -4.00 -25.53
CA ASN A 722 8.38 -2.71 -24.85
C ASN A 722 9.76 -2.05 -25.07
N THR A 723 9.78 -0.81 -25.56
CA THR A 723 11.02 -0.16 -25.98
C THR A 723 11.99 0.12 -24.82
N GLU A 724 11.51 0.39 -23.62
CA GLU A 724 12.35 0.61 -22.44
C GLU A 724 12.94 -0.71 -21.93
N LEU A 725 12.11 -1.75 -21.79
CA LEU A 725 12.58 -3.09 -21.42
C LEU A 725 13.53 -3.66 -22.46
N ARG A 726 13.26 -3.42 -23.74
CA ARG A 726 14.14 -3.84 -24.83
C ARG A 726 15.50 -3.14 -24.76
N ALA A 727 15.54 -1.84 -24.48
CA ALA A 727 16.81 -1.11 -24.35
C ALA A 727 17.69 -1.71 -23.26
N VAL A 728 17.11 -2.15 -22.13
CA VAL A 728 17.83 -2.86 -21.07
C VAL A 728 18.21 -4.29 -21.52
N ALA A 729 17.31 -5.02 -22.18
CA ALA A 729 17.58 -6.37 -22.67
C ALA A 729 18.74 -6.38 -23.69
N GLU A 730 18.87 -5.35 -24.54
CA GLU A 730 19.96 -5.20 -25.50
C GLU A 730 21.32 -5.10 -24.82
N VAL A 731 21.42 -4.49 -23.64
CA VAL A 731 22.66 -4.45 -22.84
C VAL A 731 23.14 -5.86 -22.52
N TYR A 732 22.24 -6.75 -22.12
CA TYR A 732 22.58 -8.13 -21.77
C TYR A 732 22.71 -9.06 -22.98
N ALA A 733 22.14 -8.69 -24.13
CA ALA A 733 22.29 -9.44 -25.39
C ALA A 733 23.57 -9.10 -26.16
N THR A 734 24.27 -8.03 -25.76
CA THR A 734 25.51 -7.59 -26.41
C THR A 734 26.59 -8.66 -26.29
N GLU A 735 27.45 -8.81 -27.33
CA GLU A 735 28.57 -9.71 -27.31
C GLU A 735 29.52 -9.42 -26.14
N GLY A 736 29.89 -10.44 -25.38
CA GLY A 736 30.70 -10.29 -24.18
C GLY A 736 29.99 -9.89 -22.92
N ALA A 737 28.64 -9.67 -22.95
CA ALA A 737 27.88 -9.21 -21.80
C ALA A 737 27.66 -10.27 -20.70
N GLN A 738 28.06 -11.54 -20.91
CA GLN A 738 27.85 -12.63 -19.94
C GLN A 738 28.30 -12.27 -18.51
N ARG A 739 29.47 -11.65 -18.36
CA ARG A 739 30.01 -11.26 -17.05
C ARG A 739 29.11 -10.21 -16.36
N LYS A 740 28.77 -9.14 -17.10
CA LYS A 740 27.89 -8.10 -16.59
C LYS A 740 26.53 -8.68 -16.19
N PHE A 741 25.96 -9.55 -17.02
CA PHE A 741 24.70 -10.23 -16.73
C PHE A 741 24.75 -11.01 -15.41
N VAL A 742 25.80 -11.80 -15.19
CA VAL A 742 25.94 -12.60 -13.96
C VAL A 742 26.14 -11.72 -12.72
N ASP A 743 26.93 -10.66 -12.84
CA ASP A 743 27.16 -9.72 -11.73
C ASP A 743 25.89 -8.97 -11.36
N ASP A 744 25.14 -8.43 -12.33
CA ASP A 744 23.91 -7.71 -12.11
C ASP A 744 22.79 -8.64 -11.59
N PHE A 745 22.69 -9.87 -12.12
CA PHE A 745 21.77 -10.88 -11.59
C PHE A 745 22.09 -11.19 -10.12
N GLY A 746 23.36 -11.40 -9.80
CA GLY A 746 23.82 -11.69 -8.44
C GLY A 746 23.48 -10.54 -7.47
N ALA A 747 23.64 -9.30 -7.90
CA ALA A 747 23.27 -8.12 -7.12
C ALA A 747 21.76 -8.03 -6.87
N ALA A 748 20.95 -8.15 -7.93
CA ALA A 748 19.49 -8.11 -7.83
C ALA A 748 18.91 -9.30 -7.04
N TRP A 749 19.47 -10.51 -7.22
CA TRP A 749 19.16 -11.69 -6.42
C TRP A 749 19.43 -11.43 -4.93
N THR A 750 20.63 -10.95 -4.61
CA THR A 750 21.03 -10.64 -3.23
C THR A 750 20.10 -9.62 -2.58
N LYS A 751 19.67 -8.61 -3.34
CA LYS A 751 18.69 -7.62 -2.86
C LYS A 751 17.38 -8.30 -2.44
N VAL A 752 16.79 -9.12 -3.32
CA VAL A 752 15.54 -9.84 -3.01
C VAL A 752 15.70 -10.77 -1.80
N MET A 753 16.81 -11.52 -1.74
CA MET A 753 17.08 -12.43 -0.63
C MET A 753 17.24 -11.72 0.73
N ASN A 754 17.52 -10.42 0.75
CA ASN A 754 17.79 -9.64 1.97
C ASN A 754 16.76 -8.51 2.23
N ASN A 755 15.71 -8.39 1.45
CA ASN A 755 14.68 -7.36 1.65
C ASN A 755 14.08 -7.34 3.06
N ASP A 756 14.07 -8.46 3.76
CA ASP A 756 13.59 -8.64 5.12
C ASP A 756 14.68 -8.51 6.21
N ARG A 757 15.87 -7.97 5.87
CA ARG A 757 17.03 -7.85 6.78
C ARG A 757 17.33 -6.38 7.08
N TYR A 758 16.66 -5.84 8.09
CA TYR A 758 16.73 -4.44 8.55
C TYR A 758 17.96 -4.18 9.42
#